data_56f8974ab1cefc7b041137780d4c6965
#
_entry.id   56f8974ab1cefc7b041137780d4c6965
#
_cell.length_a   1.000
_cell.length_b   1.000
_cell.length_c   1.000
_cell.angle_alpha   90.00
_cell.angle_beta   90.00
_cell.angle_gamma   90.00
#
_symmetry.space_group_name_H-M   'P 1'
#
loop_
_entity.id
_entity.type
_entity.pdbx_description
1 polymer ?
#
loop_
_entity_poly.entity_id
_entity_poly.type
_entity_poly.pdbx_seq_one_letter_code
_entity_poly.pdbx_strand_id
1 'polypeptide(L)'
;MAMRILLILSIVLGFGSITFAQGEAADLVNLDHLLHLTEPVTIDGQEMAIVHIYSEYPDYEWVDDADEGISAVDDVARAAVVYLWEYERTGNAELLDWARRCLDFVRYMQADDGEFYNFVFTREGQINERGGTSFKSLGWWAMRGLWALGEGVRVFDSVDPAYADQLAEAYERTESAVAATMGNYGEYTTLHGFEIPAWIPASESTVAGVGLLGMSAYYEARPNPTTADTITKIAEGISQYRLGTDSEYPFGMHPTRANTPGFWHNWGAHMPHALVMAGMALDREDWIESAAATANSFLLRQLAFEPFRHIGVIPYRLEQIAYGTNMLVQAYAALYEATGEERYAQLAGLAGSWYFGNNMAGAQMYFPDTGRTFDGINGPVSWRVNRNSGAESTIEGLMSMIALAKLPETAQAFMYAETIEETLPIILQAEDGERVIGTPIYYSGNWTGEGYISAGRYVGLGEGQRMRLIFELEDAQANDYLVYAAHVRQAANSGAFLIPRTGTPPTIDGDGSDWTGEFALLESNSARQFLRGGGLWRGVDVDSHSVRLTWDDDNLYLLADVRDPEHVQEFTVSGVWQGDTLWLYFTDGGRSLSAKLTLAQTPQGPQVWDWISTRFAQGATLAWQMADDGAGYTYEAALPWTALDIDNPQPGTRIGFEAGRGVGGNSFMDLTGRDPDIAANLLQLTLTAPGMDEALGESPEVALEVRVDREEAFILQQSVSPDSDYFWLDRVTTQPIRLEAGEHTIRYEYAGTEGGSNPGISKIDAFYLQPVIGRRVVALPDGQQYTLTYNTLTGDSQLSVGE
;
A
#
# COMPACT_ATOMS: atom_id res chain seq x y z
N MET A 1 -49.44 -22.00 18.09
CA MET A 1 -49.84 -21.38 19.35
C MET A 1 -48.82 -21.77 20.41
N ALA A 2 -47.80 -20.95 20.58
CA ALA A 2 -46.92 -20.91 21.74
C ALA A 2 -46.07 -19.64 21.62
N MET A 3 -46.49 -18.64 22.36
CA MET A 3 -45.90 -17.33 22.52
C MET A 3 -44.60 -17.44 23.31
N ARG A 4 -43.47 -17.08 22.75
CA ARG A 4 -42.22 -16.90 23.50
C ARG A 4 -42.03 -15.41 23.77
N ILE A 5 -42.22 -15.05 25.03
CA ILE A 5 -41.91 -13.76 25.59
C ILE A 5 -40.41 -13.66 25.70
N LEU A 6 -39.80 -12.73 24.99
CA LEU A 6 -38.39 -12.35 25.16
C LEU A 6 -38.31 -11.26 26.23
N LEU A 7 -37.65 -11.59 27.33
CA LEU A 7 -37.39 -10.68 28.45
C LEU A 7 -36.13 -9.87 28.07
N ILE A 8 -36.29 -8.58 27.77
CA ILE A 8 -35.17 -7.66 27.59
C ILE A 8 -34.69 -7.27 28.97
N LEU A 9 -33.52 -7.81 29.34
CA LEU A 9 -32.79 -7.41 30.56
C LEU A 9 -31.91 -6.23 30.21
N SER A 10 -32.34 -5.02 30.54
CA SER A 10 -31.52 -3.81 30.46
C SER A 10 -30.43 -3.90 31.53
N ILE A 11 -29.21 -4.25 31.14
CA ILE A 11 -28.02 -4.12 32.00
C ILE A 11 -27.55 -2.68 31.87
N VAL A 12 -27.89 -1.87 32.85
CA VAL A 12 -27.23 -0.58 33.07
C VAL A 12 -25.84 -0.89 33.59
N LEU A 13 -24.85 -0.92 32.72
CA LEU A 13 -23.44 -0.88 33.10
C LEU A 13 -23.12 0.54 33.58
N GLY A 14 -22.94 0.68 34.87
CA GLY A 14 -22.46 1.92 35.47
C GLY A 14 -21.03 2.18 34.95
N PHE A 15 -20.88 3.16 34.09
CA PHE A 15 -19.58 3.73 33.76
C PHE A 15 -19.03 4.42 35.02
N GLY A 16 -18.05 3.80 35.63
CA GLY A 16 -17.25 4.46 36.65
C GLY A 16 -16.46 5.59 35.99
N SER A 17 -16.79 6.83 36.31
CA SER A 17 -15.96 7.97 35.97
C SER A 17 -14.56 7.73 36.51
N ILE A 18 -13.58 7.54 35.64
CA ILE A 18 -12.16 7.53 36.04
C ILE A 18 -11.82 8.99 36.35
N THR A 19 -11.95 9.35 37.61
CA THR A 19 -11.42 10.61 38.14
C THR A 19 -9.90 10.45 38.16
N PHE A 20 -9.20 11.06 37.20
CA PHE A 20 -7.78 11.27 37.31
C PHE A 20 -7.53 12.17 38.57
N ALA A 21 -6.92 11.60 39.58
CA ALA A 21 -6.38 12.40 40.66
C ALA A 21 -5.34 13.35 40.04
N GLN A 22 -5.42 14.66 40.34
CA GLN A 22 -4.33 15.61 40.12
C GLN A 22 -3.11 15.22 40.97
N GLY A 23 -2.40 14.17 40.60
CA GLY A 23 -0.99 13.99 40.85
C GLY A 23 -0.22 14.76 39.80
N GLU A 24 1.00 15.18 40.05
CA GLU A 24 1.90 15.78 39.05
C GLU A 24 1.68 15.03 37.71
N ALA A 25 1.32 15.74 36.63
CA ALA A 25 1.04 15.14 35.36
C ALA A 25 2.26 14.30 34.95
N ALA A 26 2.10 12.99 34.85
CA ALA A 26 3.15 12.11 34.35
C ALA A 26 3.58 12.67 32.97
N ASP A 27 4.89 12.73 32.74
CA ASP A 27 5.38 13.17 31.41
C ASP A 27 4.69 12.29 30.35
N LEU A 28 4.13 12.92 29.34
CA LEU A 28 3.45 12.21 28.25
C LEU A 28 4.39 11.20 27.57
N VAL A 29 5.67 11.52 27.50
CA VAL A 29 6.72 10.70 26.86
C VAL A 29 7.44 9.88 27.93
N ASN A 30 7.38 8.57 27.81
CA ASN A 30 8.10 7.63 28.65
C ASN A 30 8.83 6.61 27.78
N LEU A 31 10.14 6.54 27.87
CA LEU A 31 10.98 5.66 27.08
C LEU A 31 11.23 4.29 27.70
N ASP A 32 10.67 3.97 28.87
CA ASP A 32 11.02 2.74 29.60
C ASP A 32 10.83 1.48 28.76
N HIS A 33 9.73 1.41 27.99
CA HIS A 33 9.50 0.23 27.16
C HIS A 33 10.39 0.19 25.92
N LEU A 34 10.68 1.31 25.27
CA LEU A 34 11.65 1.36 24.19
C LEU A 34 13.05 0.98 24.68
N LEU A 35 13.46 1.45 25.84
CA LEU A 35 14.72 1.05 26.48
C LEU A 35 14.74 -0.44 26.83
N HIS A 36 13.60 -1.01 27.25
CA HIS A 36 13.46 -2.46 27.44
C HIS A 36 13.65 -3.25 26.14
N LEU A 37 13.16 -2.75 25.02
CA LEU A 37 13.33 -3.40 23.71
C LEU A 37 14.73 -3.18 23.13
N THR A 38 15.48 -2.19 23.60
CA THR A 38 16.80 -1.83 23.06
C THR A 38 17.90 -2.58 23.81
N GLU A 39 18.65 -3.42 23.10
CA GLU A 39 19.78 -4.20 23.67
C GLU A 39 21.10 -3.67 23.11
N PRO A 40 22.09 -3.34 23.99
CA PRO A 40 23.44 -3.03 23.53
C PRO A 40 24.15 -4.30 23.09
N VAL A 41 24.78 -4.26 21.90
CA VAL A 41 25.51 -5.38 21.31
C VAL A 41 26.89 -4.94 20.85
N THR A 42 27.81 -5.91 20.65
CA THR A 42 29.12 -5.65 20.07
C THR A 42 29.23 -6.41 18.76
N ILE A 43 29.26 -5.69 17.64
CA ILE A 43 29.39 -6.26 16.30
C ILE A 43 30.74 -5.79 15.73
N ASP A 44 31.58 -6.70 15.26
CA ASP A 44 32.91 -6.41 14.72
C ASP A 44 33.79 -5.53 15.65
N GLY A 45 33.59 -5.63 16.97
CA GLY A 45 34.34 -4.88 17.98
C GLY A 45 33.82 -3.45 18.20
N GLN A 46 32.74 -3.06 17.56
CA GLN A 46 32.07 -1.78 17.74
C GLN A 46 30.81 -1.97 18.61
N GLU A 47 30.62 -1.05 19.58
CA GLU A 47 29.38 -1.03 20.38
C GLU A 47 28.24 -0.42 19.58
N MET A 48 27.15 -1.18 19.44
CA MET A 48 25.91 -0.81 18.76
C MET A 48 24.71 -1.13 19.64
N ALA A 49 23.53 -0.81 19.17
CA ALA A 49 22.26 -1.25 19.78
C ALA A 49 21.35 -1.85 18.73
N ILE A 50 20.68 -2.93 19.10
CA ILE A 50 19.57 -3.53 18.37
C ILE A 50 18.27 -3.25 19.10
N VAL A 51 17.14 -3.32 18.41
CA VAL A 51 15.81 -3.23 18.98
C VAL A 51 15.07 -4.52 18.68
N HIS A 52 14.61 -5.21 19.73
CA HIS A 52 13.84 -6.44 19.58
C HIS A 52 12.47 -6.16 18.98
N ILE A 53 12.13 -6.88 17.91
CA ILE A 53 10.96 -6.60 17.07
C ILE A 53 9.67 -6.89 17.83
N TYR A 54 9.58 -8.07 18.45
CA TYR A 54 8.37 -8.56 19.08
C TYR A 54 8.51 -8.63 20.60
N SER A 55 7.43 -8.26 21.30
CA SER A 55 7.31 -8.32 22.76
C SER A 55 5.86 -8.66 23.12
N GLU A 56 5.66 -9.82 23.74
CA GLU A 56 4.33 -10.42 23.89
C GLU A 56 3.70 -10.20 25.27
N TYR A 57 2.44 -9.84 25.25
CA TYR A 57 1.60 -9.81 26.45
C TYR A 57 1.43 -11.22 27.08
N PRO A 58 1.43 -11.38 28.42
CA PRO A 58 1.38 -10.33 29.44
C PRO A 58 2.72 -9.84 30.00
N ASP A 59 3.77 -10.59 29.81
CA ASP A 59 5.05 -10.33 30.49
C ASP A 59 5.99 -9.47 29.68
N TYR A 60 5.68 -9.26 28.40
CA TYR A 60 6.43 -8.46 27.44
C TYR A 60 7.88 -8.92 27.26
N GLU A 61 8.07 -10.25 27.33
CA GLU A 61 9.33 -10.86 26.96
C GLU A 61 9.57 -10.74 25.46
N TRP A 62 10.84 -10.70 25.06
CA TRP A 62 11.24 -10.65 23.66
C TRP A 62 10.93 -11.98 22.97
N VAL A 63 10.42 -11.91 21.76
CA VAL A 63 10.16 -13.07 20.91
C VAL A 63 10.92 -12.88 19.60
N ASP A 64 11.79 -13.80 19.27
CA ASP A 64 12.55 -13.78 18.03
C ASP A 64 11.82 -14.56 16.93
N ASP A 65 11.86 -14.07 15.71
CA ASP A 65 11.36 -14.79 14.54
C ASP A 65 12.50 -15.56 13.86
N ALA A 66 12.26 -16.83 13.57
CA ALA A 66 13.27 -17.72 13.02
C ALA A 66 13.58 -17.43 11.53
N ASP A 67 12.63 -16.86 10.80
CA ASP A 67 12.76 -16.58 9.37
C ASP A 67 13.28 -15.17 9.12
N GLU A 68 12.89 -14.20 9.97
CA GLU A 68 13.31 -12.80 9.86
C GLU A 68 14.58 -12.53 10.67
N GLY A 69 14.54 -12.74 11.97
CA GLY A 69 15.66 -12.51 12.88
C GLY A 69 15.24 -11.85 14.20
N ILE A 70 16.22 -11.26 14.89
CA ILE A 70 16.01 -10.66 16.21
C ILE A 70 15.79 -9.14 16.17
N SER A 71 16.25 -8.46 15.11
CA SER A 71 16.20 -7.01 14.99
C SER A 71 16.21 -6.57 13.53
N ALA A 72 15.49 -5.50 13.23
CA ALA A 72 15.39 -4.89 11.92
C ALA A 72 16.03 -3.49 11.91
N VAL A 73 16.75 -3.15 10.83
CA VAL A 73 17.22 -1.76 10.64
C VAL A 73 16.06 -0.79 10.59
N ASP A 74 14.93 -1.24 10.12
CA ASP A 74 13.67 -0.55 10.04
C ASP A 74 13.22 0.03 11.39
N ASP A 75 13.23 -0.80 12.45
CA ASP A 75 12.89 -0.39 13.81
C ASP A 75 14.02 0.38 14.48
N VAL A 76 15.27 -0.07 14.32
CA VAL A 76 16.43 0.59 14.92
C VAL A 76 16.60 2.02 14.40
N ALA A 77 16.36 2.24 13.12
CA ALA A 77 16.40 3.58 12.50
C ALA A 77 15.36 4.51 13.12
N ARG A 78 14.11 4.06 13.24
CA ARG A 78 13.06 4.86 13.88
C ARG A 78 13.29 5.08 15.38
N ALA A 79 13.83 4.08 16.07
CA ALA A 79 14.22 4.22 17.48
C ALA A 79 15.31 5.30 17.66
N ALA A 80 16.30 5.34 16.74
CA ALA A 80 17.30 6.41 16.75
C ALA A 80 16.66 7.79 16.63
N VAL A 81 15.66 7.95 15.73
CA VAL A 81 14.91 9.21 15.58
C VAL A 81 14.18 9.58 16.89
N VAL A 82 13.52 8.61 17.54
CA VAL A 82 12.86 8.84 18.85
C VAL A 82 13.86 9.34 19.90
N TYR A 83 15.03 8.68 20.01
CA TYR A 83 16.07 9.11 20.96
C TYR A 83 16.61 10.49 20.66
N LEU A 84 16.80 10.85 19.38
CA LEU A 84 17.25 12.18 18.97
C LEU A 84 16.20 13.25 19.28
N TRP A 85 14.94 13.03 18.94
CA TRP A 85 13.87 13.99 19.17
C TRP A 85 13.62 14.20 20.67
N GLU A 86 13.70 13.13 21.46
CA GLU A 86 13.55 13.22 22.89
C GLU A 86 14.77 13.89 23.58
N TYR A 87 15.98 13.70 23.01
CA TYR A 87 17.14 14.47 23.42
C TYR A 87 16.93 15.97 23.20
N GLU A 88 16.43 16.38 22.04
CA GLU A 88 16.16 17.80 21.77
C GLU A 88 15.09 18.37 22.70
N ARG A 89 14.07 17.57 23.06
CA ARG A 89 13.03 17.99 24.00
C ARG A 89 13.53 18.14 25.42
N THR A 90 14.40 17.23 25.89
CA THR A 90 14.77 17.12 27.32
C THR A 90 16.18 17.56 27.63
N GLY A 91 17.10 17.56 26.69
CA GLY A 91 18.53 17.74 26.91
C GLY A 91 19.22 16.57 27.60
N ASN A 92 18.59 15.39 27.70
CA ASN A 92 19.15 14.21 28.33
C ASN A 92 20.26 13.58 27.48
N ALA A 93 21.53 13.75 27.90
CA ALA A 93 22.69 13.28 27.17
C ALA A 93 22.78 11.74 27.00
N GLU A 94 22.14 10.95 27.87
CA GLU A 94 22.12 9.49 27.74
C GLU A 94 21.40 9.06 26.46
N LEU A 95 20.45 9.86 25.99
CA LEU A 95 19.70 9.57 24.76
C LEU A 95 20.58 9.72 23.51
N LEU A 96 21.56 10.60 23.53
CA LEU A 96 22.55 10.69 22.45
C LEU A 96 23.42 9.44 22.36
N ASP A 97 23.74 8.80 23.47
CA ASP A 97 24.51 7.55 23.47
C ASP A 97 23.67 6.41 22.87
N TRP A 98 22.40 6.31 23.24
CA TRP A 98 21.49 5.34 22.61
C TRP A 98 21.28 5.61 21.12
N ALA A 99 21.05 6.87 20.74
CA ALA A 99 20.93 7.26 19.35
C ALA A 99 22.18 6.89 18.53
N ARG A 100 23.38 7.16 19.08
CA ARG A 100 24.66 6.81 18.45
C ARG A 100 24.76 5.31 18.20
N ARG A 101 24.49 4.48 19.20
CA ARG A 101 24.55 3.02 19.08
C ARG A 101 23.56 2.49 18.02
N CYS A 102 22.35 3.04 17.99
CA CYS A 102 21.37 2.71 16.97
C CYS A 102 21.83 3.15 15.55
N LEU A 103 22.36 4.36 15.42
CA LEU A 103 22.88 4.88 14.15
C LEU A 103 24.11 4.10 13.66
N ASP A 104 24.94 3.61 14.57
CA ASP A 104 26.07 2.74 14.20
C ASP A 104 25.58 1.39 13.65
N PHE A 105 24.50 0.82 14.24
CA PHE A 105 23.82 -0.35 13.66
C PHE A 105 23.20 -0.04 12.30
N VAL A 106 22.54 1.10 12.12
CA VAL A 106 22.00 1.52 10.83
C VAL A 106 23.09 1.57 9.76
N ARG A 107 24.27 2.13 10.08
CA ARG A 107 25.44 2.17 9.19
C ARG A 107 25.97 0.76 8.90
N TYR A 108 25.96 -0.13 9.86
CA TYR A 108 26.36 -1.52 9.70
C TYR A 108 25.50 -2.27 8.68
N MET A 109 24.20 -1.99 8.65
CA MET A 109 23.25 -2.63 7.74
C MET A 109 23.28 -2.04 6.31
N GLN A 110 24.01 -0.94 6.08
CA GLN A 110 24.16 -0.32 4.77
C GLN A 110 25.21 -1.06 3.92
N ALA A 111 24.83 -1.42 2.69
CA ALA A 111 25.76 -1.95 1.70
C ALA A 111 26.58 -0.83 1.03
N ASP A 112 27.67 -1.23 0.33
CA ASP A 112 28.59 -0.30 -0.33
C ASP A 112 27.95 0.57 -1.41
N ASP A 113 26.86 0.10 -2.03
CA ASP A 113 26.08 0.81 -3.05
C ASP A 113 25.02 1.75 -2.49
N GLY A 114 24.86 1.82 -1.17
CA GLY A 114 23.90 2.66 -0.48
C GLY A 114 22.54 2.03 -0.24
N GLU A 115 22.32 0.81 -0.70
CA GLU A 115 21.16 0.01 -0.31
C GLU A 115 21.31 -0.56 1.11
N PHE A 116 20.21 -1.06 1.69
CA PHE A 116 20.24 -1.63 3.03
C PHE A 116 19.68 -3.05 3.05
N TYR A 117 20.29 -3.89 3.91
CA TYR A 117 19.66 -5.09 4.44
C TYR A 117 18.74 -4.71 5.60
N ASN A 118 17.75 -5.57 5.92
CA ASN A 118 16.82 -5.22 7.00
C ASN A 118 17.13 -5.96 8.31
N PHE A 119 17.24 -7.27 8.31
CA PHE A 119 17.31 -8.07 9.54
C PHE A 119 18.68 -8.64 9.85
N VAL A 120 18.94 -8.85 11.16
CA VAL A 120 20.03 -9.67 11.66
C VAL A 120 19.47 -10.86 12.44
N PHE A 121 20.08 -12.05 12.24
CA PHE A 121 19.68 -13.27 12.95
C PHE A 121 20.23 -13.35 14.37
N THR A 122 21.38 -12.74 14.63
CA THR A 122 22.09 -12.91 15.89
C THR A 122 22.67 -11.60 16.43
N ARG A 123 23.00 -11.60 17.73
CA ARG A 123 23.66 -10.47 18.41
C ARG A 123 25.06 -10.15 17.90
N GLU A 124 25.69 -11.10 17.20
CA GLU A 124 26.98 -10.92 16.53
C GLU A 124 26.83 -10.23 15.16
N GLY A 125 25.60 -9.90 14.74
CA GLY A 125 25.36 -9.16 13.53
C GLY A 125 25.23 -10.02 12.26
N GLN A 126 24.94 -11.33 12.36
CA GLN A 126 24.70 -12.12 11.16
C GLN A 126 23.52 -11.59 10.37
N ILE A 127 23.79 -10.92 9.24
CA ILE A 127 22.78 -10.33 8.38
C ILE A 127 21.95 -11.42 7.70
N ASN A 128 20.65 -11.23 7.65
CA ASN A 128 19.72 -12.00 6.83
C ASN A 128 19.70 -11.41 5.41
N GLU A 129 20.57 -11.86 4.54
CA GLU A 129 20.74 -11.32 3.18
C GLU A 129 19.63 -11.72 2.21
N ARG A 130 18.80 -12.72 2.55
CA ARG A 130 17.90 -13.40 1.60
C ARG A 130 16.49 -13.61 2.09
N GLY A 131 16.18 -13.18 3.30
CA GLY A 131 14.81 -13.22 3.81
C GLY A 131 13.89 -12.35 2.99
N GLY A 132 12.62 -12.75 2.87
CA GLY A 132 11.61 -12.05 2.10
C GLY A 132 11.36 -10.61 2.50
N THR A 133 11.69 -10.26 3.73
CA THR A 133 11.59 -8.92 4.30
C THR A 133 12.97 -8.33 4.63
N SER A 134 14.06 -8.97 4.17
CA SER A 134 15.42 -8.61 4.58
C SER A 134 16.43 -8.39 3.46
N PHE A 135 16.12 -8.77 2.22
CA PHE A 135 17.05 -8.60 1.11
C PHE A 135 17.47 -7.13 0.92
N LYS A 136 18.63 -6.92 0.33
CA LYS A 136 19.18 -5.60 0.06
C LYS A 136 18.28 -4.79 -0.89
N SER A 137 17.92 -3.57 -0.52
CA SER A 137 17.06 -2.71 -1.34
C SER A 137 17.18 -1.22 -1.00
N LEU A 138 16.64 -0.36 -1.88
CA LEU A 138 16.37 1.05 -1.63
C LEU A 138 14.92 1.32 -1.17
N GLY A 139 14.21 0.29 -0.68
CA GLY A 139 12.81 0.39 -0.23
C GLY A 139 12.64 0.96 1.19
N TRP A 140 11.68 0.40 1.91
CA TRP A 140 11.25 0.87 3.23
C TRP A 140 12.40 1.02 4.23
N TRP A 141 13.20 -0.02 4.42
CA TRP A 141 14.28 0.00 5.41
C TRP A 141 15.41 0.94 5.02
N ALA A 142 15.72 1.07 3.73
CA ALA A 142 16.72 2.03 3.28
C ALA A 142 16.26 3.47 3.51
N MET A 143 14.98 3.79 3.23
CA MET A 143 14.46 5.15 3.43
C MET A 143 14.34 5.50 4.92
N ARG A 144 14.04 4.52 5.78
CA ARG A 144 14.08 4.72 7.23
C ARG A 144 15.51 4.87 7.75
N GLY A 145 16.45 4.11 7.20
CA GLY A 145 17.88 4.31 7.46
C GLY A 145 18.34 5.72 7.04
N LEU A 146 17.93 6.17 5.85
CA LEU A 146 18.22 7.51 5.36
C LEU A 146 17.61 8.60 6.26
N TRP A 147 16.38 8.38 6.76
CA TRP A 147 15.76 9.28 7.72
C TRP A 147 16.56 9.39 9.01
N ALA A 148 16.92 8.27 9.61
CA ALA A 148 17.72 8.25 10.82
C ALA A 148 19.11 8.89 10.64
N LEU A 149 19.77 8.63 9.50
CA LEU A 149 21.06 9.25 9.18
C LEU A 149 20.94 10.76 9.03
N GLY A 150 19.90 11.25 8.34
CA GLY A 150 19.64 12.69 8.17
C GLY A 150 19.40 13.40 9.52
N GLU A 151 18.53 12.83 10.36
CA GLU A 151 18.29 13.33 11.73
C GLU A 151 19.55 13.24 12.61
N GLY A 152 20.33 12.16 12.44
CA GLY A 152 21.58 12.00 13.12
C GLY A 152 22.58 13.11 12.77
N VAL A 153 22.72 13.44 11.49
CA VAL A 153 23.55 14.57 11.05
C VAL A 153 23.04 15.87 11.66
N ARG A 154 21.74 16.13 11.59
CA ARG A 154 21.11 17.35 12.09
C ARG A 154 21.43 17.61 13.56
N VAL A 155 21.32 16.57 14.39
CA VAL A 155 21.55 16.72 15.85
C VAL A 155 23.06 16.69 16.18
N PHE A 156 23.82 15.73 15.63
CA PHE A 156 25.23 15.55 15.99
C PHE A 156 26.15 16.63 15.40
N ASP A 157 25.76 17.36 14.37
CA ASP A 157 26.59 18.40 13.79
C ASP A 157 26.98 19.47 14.79
N SER A 158 26.10 19.77 15.75
CA SER A 158 26.35 20.72 16.84
C SER A 158 27.04 20.10 18.06
N VAL A 159 26.95 18.77 18.25
CA VAL A 159 27.37 18.08 19.49
C VAL A 159 28.68 17.30 19.28
N ASP A 160 28.82 16.61 18.17
CA ASP A 160 29.99 15.83 17.76
C ASP A 160 30.15 15.86 16.23
N PRO A 161 30.72 16.93 15.66
CA PRO A 161 30.86 17.11 14.22
C PRO A 161 31.63 15.98 13.54
N ALA A 162 32.59 15.34 14.24
CA ALA A 162 33.35 14.24 13.66
C ALA A 162 32.52 12.96 13.47
N TYR A 163 31.55 12.75 14.35
CA TYR A 163 30.57 11.68 14.18
C TYR A 163 29.52 12.05 13.12
N ALA A 164 29.06 13.30 13.12
CA ALA A 164 28.17 13.78 12.08
C ALA A 164 28.75 13.62 10.66
N ASP A 165 30.06 13.79 10.49
CA ASP A 165 30.73 13.54 9.21
C ASP A 165 30.64 12.07 8.78
N GLN A 166 30.75 11.14 9.69
CA GLN A 166 30.63 9.71 9.41
C GLN A 166 29.17 9.33 9.02
N LEU A 167 28.18 9.96 9.68
CA LEU A 167 26.77 9.79 9.31
C LEU A 167 26.48 10.39 7.93
N ALA A 168 27.06 11.55 7.64
CA ALA A 168 26.92 12.21 6.35
C ALA A 168 27.47 11.36 5.20
N GLU A 169 28.62 10.71 5.37
CA GLU A 169 29.16 9.78 4.36
C GLU A 169 28.21 8.60 4.08
N ALA A 170 27.55 8.05 5.10
CA ALA A 170 26.55 7.00 4.92
C ALA A 170 25.26 7.54 4.26
N TYR A 171 24.79 8.71 4.71
CA TYR A 171 23.66 9.40 4.12
C TYR A 171 23.86 9.67 2.63
N GLU A 172 24.99 10.25 2.25
CA GLU A 172 25.32 10.63 0.86
C GLU A 172 25.39 9.43 -0.09
N ARG A 173 25.81 8.26 0.41
CA ARG A 173 25.77 7.03 -0.39
C ARG A 173 24.33 6.64 -0.76
N THR A 174 23.43 6.62 0.21
CA THR A 174 22.03 6.27 -0.05
C THR A 174 21.33 7.35 -0.87
N GLU A 175 21.53 8.63 -0.56
CA GLU A 175 20.98 9.73 -1.36
C GLU A 175 21.40 9.62 -2.82
N SER A 176 22.67 9.30 -3.08
CA SER A 176 23.20 9.13 -4.44
C SER A 176 22.52 7.97 -5.17
N ALA A 177 22.30 6.84 -4.48
CA ALA A 177 21.58 5.70 -5.04
C ALA A 177 20.12 6.05 -5.35
N VAL A 178 19.45 6.78 -4.46
CA VAL A 178 18.06 7.26 -4.68
C VAL A 178 18.00 8.22 -5.86
N ALA A 179 18.90 9.19 -5.93
CA ALA A 179 18.97 10.17 -7.02
C ALA A 179 19.17 9.50 -8.39
N ALA A 180 19.92 8.40 -8.43
CA ALA A 180 20.14 7.64 -9.67
C ALA A 180 18.85 6.99 -10.22
N THR A 181 17.85 6.71 -9.38
CA THR A 181 16.56 6.16 -9.82
C THR A 181 15.65 7.17 -10.50
N MET A 182 15.95 8.46 -10.39
CA MET A 182 15.13 9.56 -10.92
C MET A 182 15.64 10.13 -12.26
N GLY A 183 16.32 9.29 -13.07
CA GLY A 183 16.83 9.70 -14.39
C GLY A 183 15.75 10.16 -15.38
N ASN A 184 14.52 9.76 -15.16
CA ASN A 184 13.33 10.12 -15.93
C ASN A 184 12.53 11.29 -15.31
N TYR A 185 13.15 12.13 -14.50
CA TYR A 185 12.50 13.30 -13.89
C TYR A 185 11.84 14.20 -14.94
N GLY A 186 10.58 14.54 -14.69
CA GLY A 186 9.73 15.34 -15.59
C GLY A 186 8.95 14.50 -16.62
N GLU A 187 9.13 13.18 -16.64
CA GLU A 187 8.33 12.29 -17.48
C GLU A 187 7.07 11.82 -16.71
N TYR A 188 5.98 11.63 -17.46
CA TYR A 188 4.71 11.18 -16.90
C TYR A 188 4.27 9.92 -17.62
N THR A 189 3.58 9.05 -16.88
CA THR A 189 2.88 7.89 -17.43
C THR A 189 1.38 8.04 -17.20
N THR A 190 0.57 7.59 -18.16
CA THR A 190 -0.89 7.56 -17.98
C THR A 190 -1.31 6.18 -17.55
N LEU A 191 -1.96 6.07 -16.39
CA LEU A 191 -2.52 4.84 -15.88
C LEU A 191 -3.98 5.07 -15.44
N HIS A 192 -4.90 4.27 -15.94
CA HIS A 192 -6.34 4.39 -15.65
C HIS A 192 -6.92 5.80 -15.88
N GLY A 193 -6.33 6.57 -16.79
CA GLY A 193 -6.75 7.94 -17.09
C GLY A 193 -6.09 9.01 -16.20
N PHE A 194 -5.20 8.62 -15.27
CA PHE A 194 -4.43 9.56 -14.46
C PHE A 194 -3.03 9.76 -15.02
N GLU A 195 -2.57 11.01 -15.05
CA GLU A 195 -1.16 11.31 -15.30
C GLU A 195 -0.37 11.17 -14.00
N ILE A 196 0.63 10.31 -14.00
CA ILE A 196 1.41 9.95 -12.82
C ILE A 196 2.87 10.30 -13.07
N PRO A 197 3.55 11.01 -12.15
CA PRO A 197 4.98 11.23 -12.22
C PRO A 197 5.75 9.90 -12.26
N ALA A 198 6.47 9.64 -13.34
CA ALA A 198 7.15 8.36 -13.53
C ALA A 198 8.44 8.22 -12.70
N TRP A 199 8.91 9.30 -12.07
CA TRP A 199 10.17 9.37 -11.32
C TRP A 199 10.01 9.19 -9.80
N ILE A 200 8.81 8.89 -9.29
CA ILE A 200 8.63 8.64 -7.85
C ILE A 200 9.44 7.41 -7.45
N PRO A 201 10.40 7.53 -6.51
CA PRO A 201 11.22 6.42 -6.07
C PRO A 201 10.40 5.19 -5.64
N ALA A 202 10.83 3.99 -5.99
CA ALA A 202 10.15 2.71 -5.77
C ALA A 202 8.73 2.63 -6.36
N SER A 203 8.28 3.59 -7.14
CA SER A 203 6.87 3.75 -7.49
C SER A 203 5.95 3.80 -6.25
N GLU A 204 6.49 4.14 -5.09
CA GLU A 204 5.77 4.22 -3.82
C GLU A 204 5.96 5.60 -3.16
N SER A 205 4.91 6.39 -3.14
CA SER A 205 4.92 7.73 -2.54
C SER A 205 5.16 7.67 -1.02
N THR A 206 4.72 6.62 -0.35
CA THR A 206 4.98 6.38 1.08
C THR A 206 6.46 6.21 1.36
N VAL A 207 7.13 5.35 0.61
CA VAL A 207 8.58 5.11 0.72
C VAL A 207 9.37 6.37 0.42
N ALA A 208 9.00 7.06 -0.67
CA ALA A 208 9.60 8.33 -1.04
C ALA A 208 9.40 9.42 0.02
N GLY A 209 8.21 9.47 0.65
CA GLY A 209 7.90 10.39 1.74
C GLY A 209 8.79 10.18 2.97
N VAL A 210 9.04 8.92 3.36
CA VAL A 210 9.95 8.62 4.48
C VAL A 210 11.37 9.10 4.18
N GLY A 211 11.88 8.84 2.97
CA GLY A 211 13.20 9.33 2.56
C GLY A 211 13.28 10.86 2.55
N LEU A 212 12.21 11.53 2.12
CA LEU A 212 12.12 12.99 2.09
C LEU A 212 12.22 13.62 3.48
N LEU A 213 11.72 12.97 4.55
CA LEU A 213 11.92 13.42 5.93
C LEU A 213 13.41 13.49 6.29
N GLY A 214 14.16 12.43 6.00
CA GLY A 214 15.60 12.39 6.27
C GLY A 214 16.41 13.40 5.45
N MET A 215 16.02 13.58 4.18
CA MET A 215 16.66 14.56 3.31
C MET A 215 16.41 15.99 3.80
N SER A 216 15.20 16.28 4.27
CA SER A 216 14.87 17.60 4.82
C SER A 216 15.68 17.87 6.09
N ALA A 217 15.77 16.89 7.00
CA ALA A 217 16.58 17.00 8.23
C ALA A 217 18.08 17.19 7.91
N TYR A 218 18.62 16.42 6.97
CA TYR A 218 20.01 16.61 6.54
C TYR A 218 20.24 17.99 5.96
N TYR A 219 19.35 18.46 5.07
CA TYR A 219 19.48 19.76 4.42
C TYR A 219 19.41 20.92 5.41
N GLU A 220 18.61 20.83 6.45
CA GLU A 220 18.56 21.83 7.52
C GLU A 220 19.95 22.06 8.16
N ALA A 221 20.67 20.98 8.44
CA ALA A 221 22.01 21.06 9.03
C ALA A 221 23.09 21.41 8.00
N ARG A 222 23.02 20.82 6.82
CA ARG A 222 24.06 20.89 5.77
C ARG A 222 23.47 21.25 4.39
N PRO A 223 22.99 22.48 4.20
CA PRO A 223 22.44 22.93 2.94
C PRO A 223 23.43 22.75 1.77
N ASN A 224 23.03 22.04 0.74
CA ASN A 224 23.84 21.83 -0.46
C ASN A 224 22.96 21.63 -1.71
N PRO A 225 23.48 21.90 -2.93
CA PRO A 225 22.67 21.82 -4.15
C PRO A 225 22.20 20.41 -4.53
N THR A 226 22.95 19.36 -4.17
CA THR A 226 22.60 17.97 -4.51
C THR A 226 21.38 17.54 -3.74
N THR A 227 21.40 17.71 -2.43
CA THR A 227 20.26 17.37 -1.58
C THR A 227 19.03 18.23 -1.91
N ALA A 228 19.24 19.54 -2.21
CA ALA A 228 18.13 20.40 -2.65
C ALA A 228 17.48 19.90 -3.95
N ASP A 229 18.26 19.44 -4.92
CA ASP A 229 17.75 18.88 -6.18
C ASP A 229 16.98 17.58 -5.94
N THR A 230 17.52 16.68 -5.10
CA THR A 230 16.87 15.40 -4.75
C THR A 230 15.55 15.63 -4.02
N ILE A 231 15.53 16.49 -3.00
CA ILE A 231 14.31 16.91 -2.30
C ILE A 231 13.28 17.47 -3.30
N THR A 232 13.71 18.37 -4.19
CA THR A 232 12.82 19.01 -5.16
C THR A 232 12.14 17.97 -6.05
N LYS A 233 12.89 17.02 -6.59
CA LYS A 233 12.33 15.99 -7.47
C LYS A 233 11.32 15.09 -6.75
N ILE A 234 11.64 14.64 -5.54
CA ILE A 234 10.75 13.79 -4.76
C ILE A 234 9.49 14.56 -4.34
N ALA A 235 9.66 15.76 -3.77
CA ALA A 235 8.54 16.56 -3.31
C ALA A 235 7.60 16.96 -4.45
N GLU A 236 8.13 17.32 -5.61
CA GLU A 236 7.30 17.58 -6.80
C GLU A 236 6.57 16.33 -7.27
N GLY A 237 7.23 15.17 -7.29
CA GLY A 237 6.57 13.91 -7.63
C GLY A 237 5.39 13.59 -6.71
N ILE A 238 5.58 13.69 -5.39
CA ILE A 238 4.52 13.46 -4.41
C ILE A 238 3.42 14.52 -4.52
N SER A 239 3.79 15.82 -4.57
CA SER A 239 2.82 16.92 -4.61
C SER A 239 1.94 16.89 -5.85
N GLN A 240 2.51 16.54 -7.02
CA GLN A 240 1.78 16.43 -8.28
C GLN A 240 0.92 15.17 -8.37
N TYR A 241 1.26 14.12 -7.61
CA TYR A 241 0.48 12.90 -7.52
C TYR A 241 -0.59 13.00 -6.42
N ARG A 242 -1.39 14.05 -6.48
CA ARG A 242 -2.56 14.28 -5.64
C ARG A 242 -3.82 14.12 -6.48
N LEU A 243 -4.68 13.16 -6.11
CA LEU A 243 -5.85 12.76 -6.89
C LEU A 243 -7.16 13.28 -6.30
N GLY A 244 -8.09 13.63 -7.19
CA GLY A 244 -9.37 14.20 -6.82
C GLY A 244 -9.28 15.65 -6.34
N THR A 245 -10.42 16.16 -5.89
CA THR A 245 -10.55 17.50 -5.29
C THR A 245 -11.14 17.39 -3.89
N ASP A 246 -11.35 18.49 -3.23
CA ASP A 246 -11.98 18.51 -1.89
C ASP A 246 -13.40 17.93 -1.89
N SER A 247 -14.09 17.94 -3.04
CA SER A 247 -15.45 17.43 -3.24
C SER A 247 -15.56 16.23 -4.18
N GLU A 248 -14.48 15.87 -4.87
CA GLU A 248 -14.46 14.75 -5.83
C GLU A 248 -13.52 13.66 -5.37
N TYR A 249 -13.99 12.41 -5.45
CA TYR A 249 -13.20 11.23 -5.10
C TYR A 249 -11.89 11.16 -5.93
N PRO A 250 -10.76 10.81 -5.34
CA PRO A 250 -10.51 10.39 -3.95
C PRO A 250 -10.19 11.53 -2.97
N PHE A 251 -10.78 12.69 -3.14
CA PHE A 251 -10.82 13.78 -2.18
C PHE A 251 -9.48 14.42 -1.85
N GLY A 252 -8.63 14.59 -2.84
CA GLY A 252 -7.32 15.23 -2.67
C GLY A 252 -6.28 14.34 -1.97
N MET A 253 -6.42 13.03 -2.09
CA MET A 253 -5.51 12.04 -1.54
C MET A 253 -4.17 12.03 -2.28
N HIS A 254 -3.06 11.85 -1.55
CA HIS A 254 -1.80 11.39 -2.14
C HIS A 254 -1.79 9.85 -2.13
N PRO A 255 -1.90 9.17 -3.27
CA PRO A 255 -1.89 7.71 -3.32
C PRO A 255 -0.60 7.14 -2.74
N THR A 256 -0.69 5.98 -2.10
CA THR A 256 0.50 5.34 -1.52
C THR A 256 1.42 4.73 -2.58
N ARG A 257 0.86 4.35 -3.74
CA ARG A 257 1.59 3.71 -4.84
C ARG A 257 1.27 4.35 -6.18
N ALA A 258 2.29 4.53 -7.00
CA ALA A 258 2.13 5.10 -8.34
C ALA A 258 1.39 4.16 -9.31
N ASN A 259 1.57 2.85 -9.18
CA ASN A 259 0.92 1.85 -10.05
C ASN A 259 -0.54 1.55 -9.68
N THR A 260 -1.05 2.11 -8.58
CA THR A 260 -2.40 1.86 -8.08
C THR A 260 -3.08 3.15 -7.65
N PRO A 261 -3.43 4.04 -8.60
CA PRO A 261 -4.16 5.27 -8.32
C PRO A 261 -5.44 4.96 -7.53
N GLY A 262 -5.74 5.76 -6.51
CA GLY A 262 -6.89 5.51 -5.65
C GLY A 262 -6.64 4.54 -4.49
N PHE A 263 -5.49 3.85 -4.45
CA PHE A 263 -5.10 3.05 -3.31
C PHE A 263 -4.38 3.90 -2.26
N TRP A 264 -4.83 3.79 -1.03
CA TRP A 264 -4.20 4.43 0.12
C TRP A 264 -4.42 3.60 1.39
N HIS A 265 -3.40 3.52 2.19
CA HIS A 265 -3.49 3.04 3.57
C HIS A 265 -2.70 3.99 4.47
N ASN A 266 -3.06 4.03 5.73
CA ASN A 266 -2.42 4.95 6.67
C ASN A 266 -1.02 4.48 7.16
N TRP A 267 -0.64 3.23 6.92
CA TRP A 267 0.66 2.72 7.34
C TRP A 267 1.77 3.33 6.50
N GLY A 268 2.61 4.14 7.13
CA GLY A 268 3.70 4.85 6.48
C GLY A 268 3.29 6.00 5.56
N ALA A 269 2.05 6.45 5.59
CA ALA A 269 1.55 7.52 4.73
C ALA A 269 2.07 8.91 5.15
N HIS A 270 3.40 9.06 5.24
CA HIS A 270 4.06 10.31 5.63
C HIS A 270 4.02 11.42 4.57
N MET A 271 3.39 11.22 3.40
CA MET A 271 3.48 12.18 2.30
C MET A 271 3.12 13.63 2.71
N PRO A 272 1.99 13.91 3.41
CA PRO A 272 1.70 15.27 3.85
C PRO A 272 2.73 15.80 4.86
N HIS A 273 3.15 15.00 5.83
CA HIS A 273 4.21 15.36 6.79
C HIS A 273 5.51 15.72 6.06
N ALA A 274 5.95 14.86 5.16
CA ALA A 274 7.20 15.04 4.41
C ALA A 274 7.18 16.25 3.49
N LEU A 275 6.04 16.54 2.84
CA LEU A 275 5.87 17.75 2.03
C LEU A 275 5.98 19.03 2.86
N VAL A 276 5.44 19.04 4.08
CA VAL A 276 5.60 20.18 5.00
C VAL A 276 7.07 20.38 5.37
N MET A 277 7.75 19.29 5.79
CA MET A 277 9.16 19.39 6.19
C MET A 277 10.06 19.85 5.02
N ALA A 278 9.83 19.30 3.83
CA ALA A 278 10.54 19.74 2.62
C ALA A 278 10.22 21.19 2.23
N GLY A 279 8.95 21.59 2.38
CA GLY A 279 8.51 22.96 2.13
C GLY A 279 9.16 23.96 3.06
N MET A 280 9.27 23.64 4.35
CA MET A 280 10.00 24.48 5.31
C MET A 280 11.51 24.52 5.02
N ALA A 281 12.12 23.38 4.66
CA ALA A 281 13.56 23.30 4.40
C ALA A 281 14.01 24.09 3.16
N LEU A 282 13.16 24.17 2.11
CA LEU A 282 13.48 24.84 0.84
C LEU A 282 12.66 26.10 0.55
N ASP A 283 11.92 26.65 1.53
CA ASP A 283 11.03 27.81 1.36
C ASP A 283 10.00 27.61 0.22
N ARG A 284 9.37 26.41 0.14
CA ARG A 284 8.41 26.03 -0.89
C ARG A 284 7.00 25.97 -0.30
N GLU A 285 6.30 27.09 -0.34
CA GLU A 285 4.92 27.22 0.16
C GLU A 285 3.94 26.30 -0.58
N ASP A 286 4.15 26.09 -1.89
CA ASP A 286 3.31 25.22 -2.73
C ASP A 286 3.26 23.75 -2.25
N TRP A 287 4.35 23.24 -1.64
CA TRP A 287 4.34 21.90 -1.05
C TRP A 287 3.59 21.86 0.28
N ILE A 288 3.72 22.90 1.09
CA ILE A 288 2.94 23.06 2.33
C ILE A 288 1.45 23.17 2.01
N GLU A 289 1.08 23.94 0.98
CA GLU A 289 -0.30 24.06 0.50
C GLU A 289 -0.85 22.71 0.00
N SER A 290 -0.05 21.91 -0.73
CA SER A 290 -0.44 20.58 -1.18
C SER A 290 -0.72 19.64 0.01
N ALA A 291 0.14 19.66 1.04
CA ALA A 291 -0.06 18.91 2.27
C ALA A 291 -1.31 19.39 3.03
N ALA A 292 -1.48 20.70 3.17
CA ALA A 292 -2.64 21.30 3.83
C ALA A 292 -3.96 20.96 3.10
N ALA A 293 -3.95 20.97 1.78
CA ALA A 293 -5.10 20.57 0.99
C ALA A 293 -5.50 19.11 1.25
N THR A 294 -4.54 18.17 1.29
CA THR A 294 -4.81 16.77 1.67
C THR A 294 -5.29 16.64 3.12
N ALA A 295 -4.67 17.38 4.04
CA ALA A 295 -5.05 17.37 5.45
C ALA A 295 -6.46 17.90 5.68
N ASN A 296 -6.86 18.97 4.99
CA ASN A 296 -8.16 19.60 5.12
C ASN A 296 -9.29 18.86 4.38
N SER A 297 -8.97 17.98 3.44
CA SER A 297 -9.95 17.20 2.68
C SER A 297 -9.90 15.72 3.05
N PHE A 298 -8.87 15.01 2.60
CA PHE A 298 -8.77 13.56 2.73
C PHE A 298 -8.56 13.09 4.17
N LEU A 299 -7.53 13.62 4.87
CA LEU A 299 -7.26 13.21 6.26
C LEU A 299 -8.35 13.67 7.22
N LEU A 300 -8.96 14.83 6.98
CA LEU A 300 -10.07 15.32 7.79
C LEU A 300 -11.30 14.40 7.70
N ARG A 301 -11.56 13.80 6.53
CA ARG A 301 -12.61 12.79 6.37
C ARG A 301 -12.36 11.57 7.24
N GLN A 302 -11.08 11.17 7.40
CA GLN A 302 -10.70 10.11 8.32
C GLN A 302 -11.12 10.43 9.76
N LEU A 303 -10.94 11.68 10.18
CA LEU A 303 -11.33 12.13 11.52
C LEU A 303 -12.83 12.39 11.67
N ALA A 304 -13.50 12.87 10.62
CA ALA A 304 -14.92 13.26 10.68
C ALA A 304 -15.87 12.07 10.51
N PHE A 305 -15.57 11.13 9.63
CA PHE A 305 -16.45 10.00 9.34
C PHE A 305 -16.06 8.72 10.05
N GLU A 306 -14.84 8.31 9.90
CA GLU A 306 -14.21 7.20 10.62
C GLU A 306 -12.71 7.30 10.53
N PRO A 307 -12.02 7.60 11.62
CA PRO A 307 -10.59 7.66 11.64
C PRO A 307 -9.97 6.27 11.35
N PHE A 308 -8.78 6.29 10.76
CA PHE A 308 -7.91 5.12 10.60
C PHE A 308 -8.45 4.05 9.64
N ARG A 309 -9.15 4.48 8.61
CA ARG A 309 -9.56 3.59 7.54
C ARG A 309 -8.49 3.40 6.49
N HIS A 310 -8.56 2.27 5.86
CA HIS A 310 -7.91 1.98 4.60
C HIS A 310 -8.84 2.35 3.45
N ILE A 311 -8.28 2.92 2.37
CA ILE A 311 -8.98 3.12 1.12
C ILE A 311 -8.30 2.28 0.05
N GLY A 312 -8.96 1.20 -0.35
CA GLY A 312 -8.68 0.53 -1.60
C GLY A 312 -9.38 1.29 -2.72
N VAL A 313 -10.63 0.92 -2.99
CA VAL A 313 -11.54 1.68 -3.85
C VAL A 313 -12.60 2.37 -3.02
N ILE A 314 -13.05 1.74 -1.95
CA ILE A 314 -13.92 2.32 -0.94
C ILE A 314 -13.20 2.39 0.40
N PRO A 315 -13.59 3.31 1.29
CA PRO A 315 -13.12 3.30 2.66
C PRO A 315 -13.46 1.96 3.31
N TYR A 316 -12.46 1.17 3.65
CA TYR A 316 -12.66 -0.15 4.23
C TYR A 316 -12.10 -0.20 5.66
N ARG A 317 -12.86 -0.82 6.57
CA ARG A 317 -12.41 -0.99 7.94
C ARG A 317 -11.44 -2.15 8.01
N LEU A 318 -10.17 -1.82 8.11
CA LEU A 318 -9.13 -2.76 8.47
C LEU A 318 -8.81 -2.66 9.96
N GLU A 319 -7.91 -3.51 10.39
CA GLU A 319 -7.25 -3.37 11.66
C GLU A 319 -6.63 -1.99 11.81
N GLN A 320 -6.62 -1.47 13.03
CA GLN A 320 -6.02 -0.18 13.38
C GLN A 320 -4.74 -0.44 14.15
N ILE A 321 -3.67 0.22 13.76
CA ILE A 321 -2.36 0.11 14.42
C ILE A 321 -1.81 1.49 14.77
N ALA A 322 -0.94 1.54 15.77
CA ALA A 322 -0.29 2.77 16.23
C ALA A 322 0.40 3.51 15.10
N TYR A 323 1.03 2.78 14.19
CA TYR A 323 1.71 3.30 13.02
C TYR A 323 0.80 4.19 12.15
N GLY A 324 -0.42 3.72 11.86
CA GLY A 324 -1.38 4.51 11.09
C GLY A 324 -1.83 5.80 11.78
N THR A 325 -1.99 5.76 13.10
CA THR A 325 -2.36 6.94 13.90
C THR A 325 -1.25 7.98 13.91
N ASN A 326 0.01 7.55 14.02
CA ASN A 326 1.15 8.46 14.01
C ASN A 326 1.18 9.31 12.75
N MET A 327 0.84 8.75 11.58
CA MET A 327 0.83 9.52 10.31
C MET A 327 -0.08 10.74 10.37
N LEU A 328 -1.27 10.60 10.99
CA LEU A 328 -2.21 11.70 11.15
C LEU A 328 -1.68 12.73 12.14
N VAL A 329 -1.16 12.28 13.27
CA VAL A 329 -0.58 13.17 14.31
C VAL A 329 0.55 14.00 13.72
N GLN A 330 1.50 13.36 13.03
CA GLN A 330 2.67 14.03 12.44
C GLN A 330 2.27 15.02 11.34
N ALA A 331 1.35 14.65 10.46
CA ALA A 331 0.89 15.55 9.39
C ALA A 331 0.27 16.83 9.94
N TYR A 332 -0.61 16.73 10.92
CA TYR A 332 -1.24 17.90 11.53
C TYR A 332 -0.30 18.69 12.44
N ALA A 333 0.60 18.03 13.18
CA ALA A 333 1.59 18.70 14.01
C ALA A 333 2.58 19.51 13.14
N ALA A 334 3.05 18.95 12.03
CA ALA A 334 3.93 19.65 11.10
C ALA A 334 3.23 20.84 10.44
N LEU A 335 1.96 20.71 10.05
CA LEU A 335 1.18 21.84 9.52
C LEU A 335 1.00 22.95 10.56
N TYR A 336 0.79 22.59 11.82
CA TYR A 336 0.78 23.59 12.91
C TYR A 336 2.13 24.30 13.02
N GLU A 337 3.22 23.58 13.00
CA GLU A 337 4.57 24.15 13.04
C GLU A 337 4.84 25.11 11.88
N ALA A 338 4.44 24.74 10.66
CA ALA A 338 4.67 25.54 9.48
C ALA A 338 3.77 26.78 9.38
N THR A 339 2.51 26.69 9.84
CA THR A 339 1.49 27.73 9.61
C THR A 339 1.12 28.54 10.86
N GLY A 340 1.30 27.97 12.05
CA GLY A 340 0.82 28.54 13.32
C GLY A 340 -0.70 28.47 13.49
N GLU A 341 -1.44 27.76 12.63
CA GLU A 341 -2.88 27.64 12.73
C GLU A 341 -3.30 26.68 13.85
N GLU A 342 -3.90 27.20 14.93
CA GLU A 342 -4.34 26.39 16.08
C GLU A 342 -5.25 25.21 15.70
N ARG A 343 -6.00 25.33 14.64
CA ARG A 343 -6.84 24.22 14.13
C ARG A 343 -6.03 22.95 13.88
N TYR A 344 -4.85 23.05 13.31
CA TYR A 344 -4.02 21.89 13.03
C TYR A 344 -3.50 21.25 14.32
N ALA A 345 -3.16 22.05 15.31
CA ALA A 345 -2.79 21.53 16.64
C ALA A 345 -3.96 20.76 17.27
N GLN A 346 -5.18 21.30 17.23
CA GLN A 346 -6.38 20.63 17.73
C GLN A 346 -6.68 19.32 16.99
N LEU A 347 -6.52 19.30 15.65
CA LEU A 347 -6.70 18.09 14.85
C LEU A 347 -5.62 17.04 15.12
N ALA A 348 -4.37 17.45 15.39
CA ALA A 348 -3.33 16.54 15.84
C ALA A 348 -3.68 15.91 17.20
N GLY A 349 -4.15 16.71 18.15
CA GLY A 349 -4.66 16.22 19.44
C GLY A 349 -5.84 15.24 19.25
N LEU A 350 -6.80 15.58 18.39
CA LEU A 350 -7.93 14.71 18.10
C LEU A 350 -7.50 13.39 17.43
N ALA A 351 -6.52 13.41 16.51
CA ALA A 351 -5.93 12.19 15.98
C ALA A 351 -5.28 11.36 17.11
N GLY A 352 -4.53 12.02 17.99
CA GLY A 352 -3.91 11.40 19.15
C GLY A 352 -4.88 10.79 20.16
N SER A 353 -6.17 11.19 20.15
CA SER A 353 -7.19 10.64 21.06
C SER A 353 -7.40 9.12 20.88
N TRP A 354 -7.03 8.58 19.73
CA TRP A 354 -7.03 7.15 19.48
C TRP A 354 -6.18 6.38 20.52
N TYR A 355 -5.04 6.92 20.92
CA TYR A 355 -4.17 6.30 21.92
C TYR A 355 -4.81 6.27 23.32
N PHE A 356 -5.75 7.15 23.59
CA PHE A 356 -6.41 7.32 24.90
C PHE A 356 -7.85 6.80 24.94
N GLY A 357 -8.25 6.00 23.99
CA GLY A 357 -9.52 5.27 24.01
C GLY A 357 -10.58 5.75 23.02
N ASN A 358 -10.38 6.85 22.32
CA ASN A 358 -11.29 7.32 21.27
C ASN A 358 -11.08 6.57 19.97
N ASN A 359 -11.27 5.24 20.02
CA ASN A 359 -11.03 4.29 18.94
C ASN A 359 -12.12 3.22 18.87
N MET A 360 -12.08 2.36 17.88
CA MET A 360 -13.12 1.34 17.62
C MET A 360 -13.28 0.30 18.74
N ALA A 361 -12.29 0.13 19.61
CA ALA A 361 -12.37 -0.79 20.74
C ALA A 361 -12.79 -0.09 22.04
N GLY A 362 -12.85 1.25 22.09
CA GLY A 362 -13.04 2.03 23.29
C GLY A 362 -11.94 1.78 24.34
N ALA A 363 -10.71 1.47 23.89
CA ALA A 363 -9.64 1.00 24.76
C ALA A 363 -8.41 1.92 24.69
N GLN A 364 -7.78 2.14 25.84
CA GLN A 364 -6.48 2.81 25.90
C GLN A 364 -5.43 1.97 25.18
N MET A 365 -4.66 2.58 24.29
CA MET A 365 -3.63 1.95 23.47
C MET A 365 -2.22 2.36 23.90
N TYR A 366 -2.02 3.57 24.41
CA TYR A 366 -0.75 4.07 24.94
C TYR A 366 -0.80 4.24 26.46
N PHE A 367 0.27 3.89 27.15
CA PHE A 367 0.38 3.90 28.61
C PHE A 367 1.56 4.78 29.06
N PRO A 368 1.33 6.04 29.48
CA PRO A 368 2.40 6.95 29.89
C PRO A 368 3.27 6.42 31.04
N ASP A 369 2.69 5.62 31.95
CA ASP A 369 3.42 5.05 33.08
C ASP A 369 4.54 4.06 32.70
N THR A 370 4.48 3.52 31.48
CA THR A 370 5.41 2.48 31.01
C THR A 370 5.99 2.75 29.62
N GLY A 371 5.46 3.72 28.89
CA GLY A 371 5.81 3.98 27.50
C GLY A 371 5.34 2.92 26.49
N ARG A 372 4.51 1.98 26.91
CA ARG A 372 3.99 0.92 26.05
C ARG A 372 2.88 1.43 25.15
N THR A 373 2.92 0.98 23.91
CA THR A 373 1.81 1.13 22.98
C THR A 373 1.39 -0.27 22.53
N PHE A 374 0.12 -0.62 22.71
CA PHE A 374 -0.40 -1.88 22.17
C PHE A 374 -0.34 -1.88 20.64
N ASP A 375 -0.06 -3.04 20.05
CA ASP A 375 0.17 -3.18 18.59
C ASP A 375 -1.02 -2.70 17.76
N GLY A 376 -2.24 -2.97 18.21
CA GLY A 376 -3.37 -2.49 17.43
C GLY A 376 -4.72 -3.04 17.87
N ILE A 377 -5.69 -2.78 17.03
CA ILE A 377 -7.08 -3.23 17.19
C ILE A 377 -7.43 -4.07 15.98
N ASN A 378 -7.64 -5.37 16.17
CA ASN A 378 -8.00 -6.30 15.11
C ASN A 378 -9.46 -6.08 14.70
N GLY A 379 -9.68 -5.86 13.41
CA GLY A 379 -11.00 -5.64 12.82
C GLY A 379 -11.19 -6.44 11.51
N PRO A 380 -12.29 -6.20 10.79
CA PRO A 380 -13.52 -5.51 11.15
C PRO A 380 -14.59 -6.40 11.84
N VAL A 381 -14.36 -7.73 11.94
CA VAL A 381 -15.38 -8.67 12.47
C VAL A 381 -15.52 -8.57 13.98
N SER A 382 -14.42 -8.29 14.67
CA SER A 382 -14.44 -8.03 16.12
C SER A 382 -13.31 -7.09 16.47
N TRP A 383 -13.64 -5.95 17.09
CA TRP A 383 -12.66 -4.96 17.51
C TRP A 383 -11.97 -5.41 18.80
N ARG A 384 -10.97 -6.29 18.68
CA ARG A 384 -10.19 -6.80 19.80
C ARG A 384 -8.81 -6.18 19.83
N VAL A 385 -8.41 -5.67 20.96
CA VAL A 385 -7.08 -5.14 21.19
C VAL A 385 -6.04 -6.26 21.13
N ASN A 386 -5.06 -6.11 20.24
CA ASN A 386 -3.81 -6.85 20.28
C ASN A 386 -2.92 -6.17 21.33
N ARG A 387 -2.72 -6.84 22.49
CA ARG A 387 -2.01 -6.28 23.63
C ARG A 387 -0.50 -6.50 23.62
N ASN A 388 0.02 -7.09 22.58
CA ASN A 388 1.45 -7.10 22.36
C ASN A 388 1.95 -5.66 22.23
N SER A 389 3.22 -5.43 22.43
CA SER A 389 3.84 -4.11 22.36
C SER A 389 5.24 -4.28 21.78
N GLY A 390 5.29 -4.48 20.49
CA GLY A 390 6.53 -4.64 19.75
C GLY A 390 7.25 -3.32 19.49
N ALA A 391 8.33 -3.39 18.72
CA ALA A 391 9.16 -2.23 18.40
C ALA A 391 8.36 -1.18 17.62
N GLU A 392 7.69 -1.59 16.53
CA GLU A 392 6.95 -0.66 15.67
C GLU A 392 5.90 0.14 16.46
N SER A 393 5.00 -0.54 17.17
CA SER A 393 3.93 0.13 17.92
C SER A 393 4.45 1.04 19.02
N THR A 394 5.52 0.63 19.71
CA THR A 394 6.17 1.43 20.75
C THR A 394 6.79 2.70 20.18
N ILE A 395 7.56 2.57 19.11
CA ILE A 395 8.25 3.67 18.44
C ILE A 395 7.25 4.68 17.86
N GLU A 396 6.25 4.20 17.11
CA GLU A 396 5.25 5.05 16.48
C GLU A 396 4.36 5.77 17.52
N GLY A 397 4.04 5.08 18.62
CA GLY A 397 3.36 5.70 19.75
C GLY A 397 4.20 6.81 20.38
N LEU A 398 5.50 6.56 20.61
CA LEU A 398 6.41 7.56 21.17
C LEU A 398 6.63 8.75 20.24
N MET A 399 6.77 8.54 18.92
CA MET A 399 6.83 9.63 17.95
C MET A 399 5.59 10.52 18.03
N SER A 400 4.40 9.90 18.15
CA SER A 400 3.15 10.65 18.35
C SER A 400 3.17 11.43 19.66
N MET A 401 3.60 10.82 20.76
CA MET A 401 3.64 11.48 22.06
C MET A 401 4.62 12.65 22.09
N ILE A 402 5.79 12.53 21.46
CA ILE A 402 6.77 13.62 21.32
C ILE A 402 6.17 14.79 20.52
N ALA A 403 5.50 14.51 19.39
CA ALA A 403 4.85 15.54 18.61
C ALA A 403 3.74 16.25 19.41
N LEU A 404 2.88 15.47 20.07
CA LEU A 404 1.77 16.00 20.89
C LEU A 404 2.26 16.80 22.11
N ALA A 405 3.37 16.40 22.73
CA ALA A 405 3.95 17.12 23.87
C ALA A 405 4.46 18.53 23.51
N LYS A 406 4.74 18.78 22.23
CA LYS A 406 5.14 20.10 21.72
C LYS A 406 3.97 21.05 21.45
N LEU A 407 2.73 20.53 21.42
CA LEU A 407 1.54 21.32 21.12
C LEU A 407 1.09 22.17 22.32
N PRO A 408 0.31 23.25 22.09
CA PRO A 408 -0.32 24.01 23.18
C PRO A 408 -1.22 23.13 24.07
N GLU A 409 -1.30 23.44 25.37
CA GLU A 409 -2.14 22.69 26.33
C GLU A 409 -3.62 22.60 25.87
N THR A 410 -4.14 23.63 25.22
CA THR A 410 -5.48 23.67 24.65
C THR A 410 -5.68 22.61 23.56
N ALA A 411 -4.65 22.33 22.77
CA ALA A 411 -4.66 21.29 21.74
C ALA A 411 -4.41 19.90 22.34
N GLN A 412 -3.54 19.82 23.37
CA GLN A 412 -3.30 18.55 24.08
C GLN A 412 -4.58 18.03 24.75
N ALA A 413 -5.50 18.90 25.18
CA ALA A 413 -6.79 18.48 25.75
C ALA A 413 -7.59 17.58 24.79
N PHE A 414 -7.42 17.74 23.45
CA PHE A 414 -8.08 16.91 22.46
C PHE A 414 -7.60 15.45 22.43
N MET A 415 -6.43 15.13 22.99
CA MET A 415 -5.98 13.75 23.17
C MET A 415 -6.92 12.93 24.07
N TYR A 416 -7.67 13.59 24.92
CA TYR A 416 -8.61 12.94 25.84
C TYR A 416 -10.07 13.16 25.41
N ALA A 417 -10.29 13.54 24.15
CA ALA A 417 -11.60 13.71 23.61
C ALA A 417 -12.33 12.37 23.50
N GLU A 418 -13.62 12.37 23.80
CA GLU A 418 -14.51 11.21 23.59
C GLU A 418 -15.53 11.54 22.50
N THR A 419 -15.70 10.66 21.53
CA THR A 419 -16.74 10.80 20.52
C THR A 419 -18.09 10.49 21.14
N ILE A 420 -19.02 11.45 21.07
CA ILE A 420 -20.38 11.33 21.63
C ILE A 420 -21.46 11.22 20.55
N GLU A 421 -21.16 11.66 19.32
CA GLU A 421 -22.04 11.56 18.16
C GLU A 421 -21.18 11.52 16.89
N GLU A 422 -21.56 10.68 15.95
CA GLU A 422 -20.91 10.64 14.62
C GLU A 422 -21.91 10.26 13.53
N THR A 423 -21.68 10.80 12.32
CA THR A 423 -22.42 10.44 11.12
C THR A 423 -21.50 9.67 10.20
N LEU A 424 -21.72 8.35 10.09
CA LEU A 424 -20.87 7.46 9.32
C LEU A 424 -21.43 7.23 7.90
N PRO A 425 -20.56 7.03 6.92
CA PRO A 425 -20.97 6.50 5.63
C PRO A 425 -21.42 5.04 5.75
N ILE A 426 -22.25 4.60 4.81
CA ILE A 426 -22.79 3.24 4.78
C ILE A 426 -22.19 2.51 3.60
N ILE A 427 -21.64 1.33 3.87
CA ILE A 427 -21.10 0.42 2.86
C ILE A 427 -22.05 -0.75 2.70
N LEU A 428 -22.53 -0.98 1.50
CA LEU A 428 -23.42 -2.08 1.15
C LEU A 428 -22.69 -2.99 0.18
N GLN A 429 -22.41 -4.22 0.62
CA GLN A 429 -21.70 -5.20 -0.20
C GLN A 429 -22.62 -5.70 -1.32
N ALA A 430 -22.12 -5.72 -2.55
CA ALA A 430 -22.93 -6.11 -3.70
C ALA A 430 -23.35 -7.57 -3.62
N GLU A 431 -22.51 -8.45 -3.07
CA GLU A 431 -22.79 -9.88 -2.93
C GLU A 431 -23.90 -10.21 -1.92
N ASP A 432 -24.22 -9.29 -1.01
CA ASP A 432 -25.32 -9.46 -0.05
C ASP A 432 -26.70 -9.23 -0.69
N GLY A 433 -26.70 -8.80 -1.95
CA GLY A 433 -27.93 -8.57 -2.69
C GLY A 433 -28.72 -9.84 -3.01
N GLU A 434 -30.05 -9.70 -3.10
CA GLU A 434 -30.92 -10.73 -3.64
C GLU A 434 -30.63 -10.94 -5.13
N ARG A 435 -30.25 -12.15 -5.48
CA ARG A 435 -29.98 -12.52 -6.85
C ARG A 435 -31.28 -12.55 -7.65
N VAL A 436 -31.36 -11.70 -8.66
CA VAL A 436 -32.29 -11.96 -9.73
C VAL A 436 -31.56 -12.82 -10.77
N ILE A 437 -30.39 -12.34 -11.26
CA ILE A 437 -29.47 -13.08 -12.12
C ILE A 437 -28.07 -12.48 -11.88
N GLY A 438 -27.10 -13.29 -11.50
CA GLY A 438 -25.71 -12.86 -11.29
C GLY A 438 -24.91 -13.93 -10.51
N THR A 439 -23.60 -13.89 -10.58
CA THR A 439 -22.75 -14.88 -9.91
C THR A 439 -21.68 -14.14 -9.08
N PRO A 440 -21.65 -14.32 -7.74
CA PRO A 440 -20.58 -13.80 -6.92
C PRO A 440 -19.26 -14.42 -7.33
N ILE A 441 -18.24 -13.60 -7.43
CA ILE A 441 -16.87 -14.03 -7.66
C ILE A 441 -16.07 -13.72 -6.41
N TYR A 442 -15.24 -14.66 -5.98
CA TYR A 442 -14.43 -14.54 -4.77
C TYR A 442 -13.01 -14.15 -5.15
N TYR A 443 -12.46 -13.23 -4.42
CA TYR A 443 -11.07 -12.82 -4.47
C TYR A 443 -10.41 -13.10 -3.13
N SER A 444 -9.22 -13.67 -3.12
CA SER A 444 -8.40 -13.78 -1.92
C SER A 444 -7.53 -12.52 -1.80
N GLY A 445 -7.81 -11.67 -0.81
CA GLY A 445 -6.93 -10.56 -0.45
C GLY A 445 -5.53 -11.04 -0.05
N ASN A 446 -4.59 -10.12 0.07
CA ASN A 446 -3.30 -10.40 0.67
C ASN A 446 -3.43 -10.67 2.19
N TRP A 447 -2.34 -11.07 2.83
CA TRP A 447 -2.31 -11.45 4.25
C TRP A 447 -2.72 -10.32 5.21
N THR A 448 -2.54 -9.05 4.80
CA THR A 448 -2.93 -7.87 5.57
C THR A 448 -4.41 -7.54 5.45
N GLY A 449 -5.17 -8.23 4.59
CA GLY A 449 -6.53 -7.86 4.23
C GLY A 449 -6.62 -6.62 3.33
N GLU A 450 -5.50 -5.99 3.01
CA GLU A 450 -5.44 -4.89 2.06
C GLU A 450 -5.73 -5.41 0.66
N GLY A 451 -6.84 -5.00 0.10
CA GLY A 451 -7.25 -5.41 -1.23
C GLY A 451 -8.11 -4.34 -1.88
N TYR A 452 -8.19 -4.40 -3.21
CA TYR A 452 -9.07 -3.50 -3.96
C TYR A 452 -10.54 -3.83 -3.80
N ILE A 453 -10.85 -4.99 -3.22
CA ILE A 453 -12.18 -5.56 -3.15
C ILE A 453 -12.56 -5.65 -1.68
N SER A 454 -13.61 -4.94 -1.29
CA SER A 454 -14.11 -4.98 0.08
C SER A 454 -14.67 -6.37 0.40
N ALA A 455 -14.52 -6.81 1.64
CA ALA A 455 -14.94 -8.15 2.08
C ALA A 455 -14.40 -9.33 1.23
N GLY A 456 -13.47 -9.09 0.29
CA GLY A 456 -12.85 -10.10 -0.55
C GLY A 456 -13.77 -10.73 -1.60
N ARG A 457 -14.88 -10.06 -1.97
CA ARG A 457 -15.86 -10.57 -2.93
C ARG A 457 -16.41 -9.46 -3.80
N TYR A 458 -16.87 -9.81 -4.99
CA TYR A 458 -17.61 -8.91 -5.87
C TYR A 458 -18.64 -9.69 -6.69
N VAL A 459 -19.55 -8.96 -7.32
CA VAL A 459 -20.56 -9.55 -8.22
C VAL A 459 -20.19 -9.28 -9.67
N GLY A 460 -20.11 -10.33 -10.49
CA GLY A 460 -20.01 -10.20 -11.92
C GLY A 460 -21.38 -10.27 -12.58
N LEU A 461 -21.70 -9.28 -13.43
CA LEU A 461 -22.94 -9.21 -14.20
C LEU A 461 -22.63 -9.31 -15.69
N GLY A 462 -23.27 -10.26 -16.39
CA GLY A 462 -23.38 -10.29 -17.83
C GLY A 462 -24.58 -9.47 -18.34
N GLU A 463 -24.69 -9.32 -19.66
CA GLU A 463 -25.76 -8.58 -20.30
C GLU A 463 -27.17 -9.02 -19.82
N GLY A 464 -28.00 -8.06 -19.46
CA GLY A 464 -29.34 -8.27 -18.92
C GLY A 464 -29.41 -8.89 -17.52
N GLN A 465 -28.26 -9.08 -16.87
CA GLN A 465 -28.23 -9.57 -15.49
C GLN A 465 -28.41 -8.41 -14.51
N ARG A 466 -29.11 -8.69 -13.40
CA ARG A 466 -29.44 -7.69 -12.41
C ARG A 466 -29.47 -8.26 -11.00
N MET A 467 -29.24 -7.35 -10.05
CA MET A 467 -29.27 -7.60 -8.61
C MET A 467 -30.16 -6.58 -7.91
N ARG A 468 -30.53 -6.91 -6.68
CA ARG A 468 -31.26 -6.00 -5.78
C ARG A 468 -30.71 -6.12 -4.38
N LEU A 469 -30.21 -5.01 -3.84
CA LEU A 469 -29.88 -4.88 -2.43
C LEU A 469 -31.09 -4.27 -1.70
N ILE A 470 -31.44 -4.86 -0.56
CA ILE A 470 -32.41 -4.31 0.38
C ILE A 470 -31.67 -4.03 1.67
N PHE A 471 -31.79 -2.82 2.20
CA PHE A 471 -31.16 -2.41 3.44
C PHE A 471 -32.10 -1.54 4.28
N GLU A 472 -31.86 -1.47 5.56
CA GLU A 472 -32.67 -0.71 6.51
C GLU A 472 -31.82 0.38 7.16
N LEU A 473 -32.35 1.60 7.22
CA LEU A 473 -31.74 2.72 7.92
C LEU A 473 -32.45 2.96 9.25
N GLU A 474 -31.66 3.17 10.29
CA GLU A 474 -32.14 3.62 11.59
C GLU A 474 -32.44 5.14 11.57
N ASP A 475 -33.20 5.65 12.53
CA ASP A 475 -33.53 7.08 12.65
C ASP A 475 -32.27 7.98 12.65
N ALA A 476 -31.19 7.54 13.29
CA ALA A 476 -29.93 8.27 13.35
C ALA A 476 -29.19 8.31 11.99
N GLN A 477 -29.52 7.42 11.07
CA GLN A 477 -28.93 7.32 9.74
C GLN A 477 -29.74 8.05 8.66
N ALA A 478 -30.92 8.59 9.00
CA ALA A 478 -31.74 9.37 8.07
C ALA A 478 -31.00 10.65 7.63
N ASN A 479 -30.57 10.73 6.36
CA ASN A 479 -29.70 11.81 5.88
C ASN A 479 -29.84 12.03 4.36
N ASP A 480 -29.21 13.10 3.87
CA ASP A 480 -28.97 13.29 2.46
C ASP A 480 -27.65 12.59 2.07
N TYR A 481 -27.73 11.68 1.12
CA TYR A 481 -26.60 10.87 0.68
C TYR A 481 -26.20 11.12 -0.76
N LEU A 482 -24.89 11.10 -1.01
CA LEU A 482 -24.34 10.84 -2.33
C LEU A 482 -24.06 9.34 -2.44
N VAL A 483 -24.56 8.72 -3.50
CA VAL A 483 -24.37 7.30 -3.72
C VAL A 483 -23.25 7.08 -4.73
N TYR A 484 -22.32 6.22 -4.38
CA TYR A 484 -21.21 5.80 -5.24
C TYR A 484 -21.27 4.28 -5.45
N ALA A 485 -20.76 3.80 -6.58
CA ALA A 485 -20.57 2.39 -6.86
C ALA A 485 -19.09 2.10 -7.06
N ALA A 486 -18.58 1.13 -6.31
CA ALA A 486 -17.26 0.57 -6.54
C ALA A 486 -17.38 -0.52 -7.60
N HIS A 487 -16.93 -0.23 -8.81
CA HIS A 487 -17.08 -1.14 -9.92
C HIS A 487 -15.89 -1.12 -10.86
N VAL A 488 -15.72 -2.24 -11.56
CA VAL A 488 -14.78 -2.35 -12.66
C VAL A 488 -15.54 -2.81 -13.89
N ARG A 489 -15.10 -2.35 -15.02
CA ARG A 489 -15.56 -2.85 -16.29
C ARG A 489 -14.51 -3.72 -16.91
N GLN A 490 -14.87 -4.96 -17.16
CA GLN A 490 -14.05 -5.86 -17.90
C GLN A 490 -14.41 -5.72 -19.37
N ALA A 491 -13.43 -5.32 -20.16
CA ALA A 491 -13.57 -5.40 -21.61
C ALA A 491 -13.76 -6.85 -22.02
N ALA A 492 -14.70 -7.08 -22.88
CA ALA A 492 -14.88 -8.40 -23.43
C ALA A 492 -13.70 -8.83 -24.30
N ASN A 493 -12.89 -7.98 -24.83
CA ASN A 493 -11.74 -8.28 -25.67
C ASN A 493 -10.99 -7.02 -26.08
N SER A 494 -10.36 -6.34 -25.17
CA SER A 494 -9.51 -5.24 -25.58
C SER A 494 -8.09 -5.73 -25.79
N GLY A 495 -7.63 -5.67 -27.02
CA GLY A 495 -6.24 -5.85 -27.37
C GLY A 495 -5.71 -7.26 -27.12
N ALA A 496 -6.34 -8.28 -27.73
CA ALA A 496 -5.71 -9.58 -27.78
C ALA A 496 -4.36 -9.45 -28.51
N PHE A 497 -3.26 -9.70 -27.80
CA PHE A 497 -2.00 -9.89 -28.47
C PHE A 497 -2.08 -11.19 -29.28
N LEU A 498 -1.60 -11.15 -30.53
CA LEU A 498 -1.63 -12.30 -31.44
C LEU A 498 -0.35 -13.12 -31.24
N ILE A 499 -0.50 -14.41 -30.95
CA ILE A 499 0.63 -15.35 -30.92
C ILE A 499 0.66 -16.10 -32.25
N PRO A 500 1.62 -15.80 -33.12
CA PRO A 500 1.71 -16.45 -34.42
C PRO A 500 2.16 -17.91 -34.29
N ARG A 501 1.60 -18.77 -35.16
CA ARG A 501 2.01 -20.17 -35.26
C ARG A 501 3.34 -20.27 -35.98
N THR A 502 4.31 -20.96 -35.38
CA THR A 502 5.59 -21.24 -36.04
C THR A 502 5.48 -22.41 -37.02
N GLY A 503 6.17 -22.28 -38.14
CA GLY A 503 6.38 -23.40 -39.08
C GLY A 503 7.64 -24.23 -38.78
N THR A 504 8.53 -23.69 -37.94
CA THR A 504 9.79 -24.34 -37.52
C THR A 504 9.98 -24.04 -36.03
N PRO A 505 9.80 -25.04 -35.17
CA PRO A 505 10.02 -24.86 -33.74
C PRO A 505 11.45 -24.37 -33.42
N PRO A 506 11.62 -23.43 -32.49
CA PRO A 506 12.96 -23.03 -32.04
C PRO A 506 13.66 -24.16 -31.30
N THR A 507 14.99 -24.16 -31.31
CA THR A 507 15.82 -25.08 -30.55
C THR A 507 15.96 -24.56 -29.13
N ILE A 508 15.59 -25.36 -28.13
CA ILE A 508 15.64 -24.88 -26.74
C ILE A 508 17.07 -25.07 -26.21
N ASP A 509 17.95 -24.10 -26.44
CA ASP A 509 19.35 -24.13 -26.05
C ASP A 509 19.81 -22.87 -25.25
N GLY A 510 18.92 -21.90 -25.09
CA GLY A 510 19.17 -20.65 -24.39
C GLY A 510 19.70 -19.52 -25.27
N ASP A 511 19.94 -19.79 -26.55
CA ASP A 511 20.37 -18.83 -27.57
C ASP A 511 19.18 -18.44 -28.47
N GLY A 512 18.64 -17.26 -28.29
CA GLY A 512 17.50 -16.77 -29.06
C GLY A 512 17.81 -16.42 -30.53
N SER A 513 18.98 -16.76 -31.07
CA SER A 513 19.40 -16.42 -32.42
C SER A 513 18.58 -17.10 -33.54
N ASP A 514 17.95 -18.24 -33.25
CA ASP A 514 17.07 -18.96 -34.16
C ASP A 514 15.60 -18.51 -34.11
N TRP A 515 15.25 -17.57 -33.26
CA TRP A 515 13.92 -16.89 -33.24
C TRP A 515 13.81 -15.87 -34.36
N THR A 516 13.85 -16.36 -35.60
CA THR A 516 13.85 -15.55 -36.82
C THR A 516 12.49 -15.40 -37.47
N GLY A 517 11.48 -16.12 -36.94
CA GLY A 517 10.09 -16.08 -37.45
C GLY A 517 9.25 -14.96 -36.80
N GLU A 518 7.95 -15.01 -37.05
CA GLU A 518 6.99 -14.13 -36.37
C GLU A 518 6.77 -14.61 -34.92
N PHE A 519 6.68 -13.69 -34.00
CA PHE A 519 6.39 -13.95 -32.56
C PHE A 519 5.61 -12.80 -31.96
N ALA A 520 4.86 -13.05 -30.89
CA ALA A 520 4.35 -11.99 -30.03
C ALA A 520 5.50 -11.48 -29.14
N LEU A 521 5.66 -10.17 -29.01
CA LEU A 521 6.62 -9.54 -28.11
C LEU A 521 5.87 -8.78 -27.02
N LEU A 522 6.16 -9.13 -25.78
CA LEU A 522 5.60 -8.52 -24.58
C LEU A 522 6.74 -7.97 -23.73
N GLU A 523 6.61 -6.76 -23.19
CA GLU A 523 7.69 -6.11 -22.48
C GLU A 523 7.23 -5.62 -21.10
N SER A 524 8.09 -5.83 -20.11
CA SER A 524 8.02 -5.23 -18.79
C SER A 524 9.23 -4.33 -18.61
N ASN A 525 9.05 -3.02 -18.77
CA ASN A 525 10.12 -2.04 -18.89
C ASN A 525 9.81 -0.71 -18.18
N SER A 526 8.85 -0.70 -17.27
CA SER A 526 8.44 0.51 -16.56
C SER A 526 8.15 0.26 -15.09
N ALA A 527 8.35 1.27 -14.26
CA ALA A 527 8.09 1.22 -12.83
C ALA A 527 6.65 0.80 -12.47
N ARG A 528 5.67 1.09 -13.34
CA ARG A 528 4.26 0.70 -13.15
C ARG A 528 4.02 -0.81 -13.13
N GLN A 529 4.94 -1.58 -13.73
CA GLN A 529 4.90 -3.03 -13.84
C GLN A 529 5.56 -3.72 -12.64
N PHE A 530 6.09 -2.94 -11.70
CA PHE A 530 6.72 -3.41 -10.48
C PHE A 530 5.67 -3.54 -9.36
N LEU A 531 5.20 -4.77 -9.09
CA LEU A 531 4.06 -5.03 -8.20
C LEU A 531 4.41 -5.09 -6.72
N ARG A 532 5.52 -5.71 -6.42
CA ARG A 532 5.97 -5.96 -5.05
C ARG A 532 7.47 -5.78 -4.99
N GLY A 533 7.93 -5.25 -3.91
CA GLY A 533 9.34 -5.24 -3.62
C GLY A 533 9.67 -4.24 -2.55
N GLY A 534 10.60 -4.60 -1.71
CA GLY A 534 11.24 -3.68 -0.79
C GLY A 534 12.26 -2.78 -1.48
N GLY A 535 12.41 -2.84 -2.80
CA GLY A 535 13.39 -2.10 -3.58
C GLY A 535 12.79 -1.07 -4.51
N LEU A 536 13.62 -0.13 -4.92
CA LEU A 536 13.32 0.81 -6.00
C LEU A 536 13.49 0.12 -7.36
N TRP A 537 12.62 0.42 -8.31
CA TRP A 537 12.88 0.09 -9.70
C TRP A 537 14.12 0.85 -10.18
N ARG A 538 15.15 0.12 -10.63
CA ARG A 538 16.48 0.66 -10.96
C ARG A 538 16.64 1.06 -12.42
N GLY A 539 15.55 1.02 -13.19
CA GLY A 539 15.55 1.37 -14.60
C GLY A 539 15.62 0.16 -15.53
N VAL A 540 15.37 0.41 -16.83
CA VAL A 540 15.24 -0.63 -17.87
C VAL A 540 16.52 -1.45 -18.09
N ASP A 541 17.67 -0.90 -17.79
CA ASP A 541 18.97 -1.57 -17.99
C ASP A 541 19.26 -2.62 -16.91
N VAL A 542 18.55 -2.58 -15.80
CA VAL A 542 18.76 -3.42 -14.62
C VAL A 542 17.52 -4.21 -14.21
N ASP A 543 16.33 -3.59 -14.31
CA ASP A 543 15.06 -4.18 -13.90
C ASP A 543 14.06 -4.14 -15.06
N SER A 544 14.24 -5.03 -16.02
CA SER A 544 13.28 -5.22 -17.10
C SER A 544 13.32 -6.67 -17.61
N HIS A 545 12.26 -7.05 -18.30
CA HIS A 545 12.25 -8.30 -19.08
C HIS A 545 11.35 -8.16 -20.29
N SER A 546 11.66 -8.94 -21.31
CA SER A 546 10.77 -9.11 -22.47
C SER A 546 10.51 -10.58 -22.70
N VAL A 547 9.33 -10.90 -23.25
CA VAL A 547 8.93 -12.26 -23.56
C VAL A 547 8.46 -12.34 -25.01
N ARG A 548 9.05 -13.26 -25.78
CA ARG A 548 8.61 -13.61 -27.12
C ARG A 548 7.84 -14.91 -27.06
N LEU A 549 6.71 -14.98 -27.75
CA LEU A 549 5.86 -16.16 -27.80
C LEU A 549 5.58 -16.56 -29.23
N THR A 550 5.65 -17.86 -29.48
CA THR A 550 5.14 -18.52 -30.70
C THR A 550 4.62 -19.91 -30.33
N TRP A 551 3.88 -20.57 -31.24
CA TRP A 551 3.26 -21.86 -30.89
C TRP A 551 3.19 -22.83 -32.08
N ASP A 552 3.02 -24.12 -31.75
CA ASP A 552 2.63 -25.17 -32.66
C ASP A 552 1.59 -26.12 -32.03
N ASP A 553 1.30 -27.24 -32.64
CA ASP A 553 0.28 -28.17 -32.17
C ASP A 553 0.68 -28.86 -30.85
N ASP A 554 1.96 -28.93 -30.50
CA ASP A 554 2.47 -29.63 -29.36
C ASP A 554 2.80 -28.68 -28.21
N ASN A 555 3.31 -27.46 -28.50
CA ASN A 555 3.89 -26.57 -27.49
C ASN A 555 3.56 -25.08 -27.71
N LEU A 556 3.55 -24.34 -26.61
CA LEU A 556 3.84 -22.92 -26.57
C LEU A 556 5.35 -22.75 -26.37
N TYR A 557 6.00 -21.96 -27.22
CA TYR A 557 7.41 -21.61 -27.12
C TYR A 557 7.57 -20.22 -26.53
N LEU A 558 8.52 -20.07 -25.63
CA LEU A 558 8.81 -18.83 -24.93
C LEU A 558 10.31 -18.56 -24.94
N LEU A 559 10.68 -17.34 -25.30
CA LEU A 559 12.02 -16.78 -25.07
C LEU A 559 11.87 -15.53 -24.23
N ALA A 560 12.49 -15.52 -23.05
CA ALA A 560 12.50 -14.35 -22.18
C ALA A 560 13.91 -13.79 -22.05
N ASP A 561 14.06 -12.50 -22.35
CA ASP A 561 15.28 -11.75 -22.10
C ASP A 561 15.10 -10.97 -20.78
N VAL A 562 15.92 -11.24 -19.76
CA VAL A 562 15.86 -10.61 -18.45
C VAL A 562 17.08 -9.72 -18.24
N ARG A 563 16.87 -8.46 -17.88
CA ARG A 563 17.92 -7.55 -17.46
C ARG A 563 18.08 -7.61 -15.96
N ASP A 564 19.13 -8.27 -15.53
CA ASP A 564 19.54 -8.44 -14.15
C ASP A 564 21.03 -8.81 -14.12
N PRO A 565 21.91 -7.93 -13.64
CA PRO A 565 23.34 -8.17 -13.61
C PRO A 565 23.76 -9.22 -12.56
N GLU A 566 22.88 -9.55 -11.61
CA GLU A 566 23.15 -10.50 -10.54
C GLU A 566 22.09 -11.60 -10.49
N HIS A 567 22.33 -12.73 -11.18
CA HIS A 567 21.45 -13.89 -11.05
C HIS A 567 21.77 -14.69 -9.78
N VAL A 568 20.86 -14.69 -8.81
CA VAL A 568 20.97 -15.40 -7.54
C VAL A 568 19.87 -16.45 -7.39
N GLN A 569 20.19 -17.73 -7.57
CA GLN A 569 19.26 -18.84 -7.36
C GLN A 569 19.97 -20.02 -6.70
N GLU A 570 19.78 -20.18 -5.40
CA GLU A 570 20.37 -21.28 -4.62
C GLU A 570 19.35 -22.36 -4.25
N PHE A 571 18.07 -22.11 -4.52
CA PHE A 571 16.97 -22.97 -4.13
C PHE A 571 16.55 -23.89 -5.28
N THR A 572 15.87 -24.98 -4.93
CA THR A 572 15.39 -25.99 -5.89
C THR A 572 13.98 -26.42 -5.56
N VAL A 573 13.30 -27.09 -6.53
CA VAL A 573 11.95 -27.63 -6.37
C VAL A 573 10.96 -26.52 -5.97
N SER A 574 10.21 -26.69 -4.89
CA SER A 574 9.25 -25.68 -4.42
C SER A 574 9.90 -24.51 -3.66
N GLY A 575 11.21 -24.54 -3.44
CA GLY A 575 11.93 -23.42 -2.83
C GLY A 575 12.39 -22.35 -3.84
N VAL A 576 12.26 -22.57 -5.15
CA VAL A 576 12.80 -21.66 -6.20
C VAL A 576 12.26 -20.23 -6.14
N TRP A 577 11.10 -20.01 -5.53
CA TRP A 577 10.52 -18.68 -5.37
C TRP A 577 11.38 -17.73 -4.52
N GLN A 578 12.30 -18.26 -3.73
CA GLN A 578 13.19 -17.48 -2.86
C GLN A 578 14.43 -16.93 -3.58
N GLY A 579 14.64 -17.29 -4.84
CA GLY A 579 15.72 -16.77 -5.68
C GLY A 579 15.17 -16.13 -6.95
N ASP A 580 16.06 -15.86 -7.91
CA ASP A 580 15.68 -15.24 -9.18
C ASP A 580 14.96 -16.23 -10.08
N THR A 581 13.82 -15.81 -10.57
CA THR A 581 12.88 -16.68 -11.30
C THR A 581 12.09 -15.89 -12.34
N LEU A 582 11.59 -16.61 -13.33
CA LEU A 582 10.52 -16.12 -14.21
C LEU A 582 9.24 -16.91 -13.91
N TRP A 583 8.21 -16.20 -13.48
CA TRP A 583 6.89 -16.75 -13.25
C TRP A 583 6.02 -16.65 -14.48
N LEU A 584 5.25 -17.68 -14.75
CA LEU A 584 4.30 -17.71 -15.84
C LEU A 584 2.93 -18.14 -15.32
N TYR A 585 1.92 -17.40 -15.70
CA TYR A 585 0.53 -17.66 -15.32
C TYR A 585 -0.32 -17.82 -16.57
N PHE A 586 -1.20 -18.80 -16.54
CA PHE A 586 -2.06 -19.12 -17.70
C PHE A 586 -3.51 -19.33 -17.30
N THR A 587 -4.43 -18.98 -18.21
CA THR A 587 -5.81 -19.46 -18.20
C THR A 587 -6.17 -20.04 -19.59
N ASP A 588 -7.08 -20.98 -19.61
CA ASP A 588 -7.72 -21.52 -20.83
C ASP A 588 -8.85 -20.60 -21.37
N GLY A 589 -8.86 -19.32 -20.98
CA GLY A 589 -9.98 -18.40 -21.15
C GLY A 589 -11.04 -18.52 -20.04
N GLY A 590 -10.80 -19.37 -19.04
CA GLY A 590 -11.65 -19.55 -17.86
C GLY A 590 -11.42 -18.51 -16.77
N ARG A 591 -12.12 -18.69 -15.64
CA ARG A 591 -12.10 -17.78 -14.49
C ARG A 591 -11.06 -18.12 -13.42
N SER A 592 -10.29 -19.17 -13.63
CA SER A 592 -9.23 -19.63 -12.75
C SER A 592 -7.97 -19.90 -13.56
N LEU A 593 -6.83 -19.86 -12.89
CA LEU A 593 -5.57 -20.25 -13.51
C LEU A 593 -5.62 -21.71 -13.93
N SER A 594 -5.20 -21.99 -15.17
CA SER A 594 -4.98 -23.34 -15.68
C SER A 594 -3.57 -23.83 -15.36
N ALA A 595 -2.57 -22.94 -15.39
CA ALA A 595 -1.21 -23.23 -14.95
C ALA A 595 -0.58 -22.04 -14.25
N LYS A 596 0.28 -22.33 -13.25
CA LYS A 596 1.16 -21.38 -12.56
C LYS A 596 2.53 -22.00 -12.48
N LEU A 597 3.44 -21.54 -13.33
CA LEU A 597 4.76 -22.12 -13.50
C LEU A 597 5.86 -21.17 -13.02
N THR A 598 6.98 -21.72 -12.59
CA THR A 598 8.20 -20.96 -12.31
C THR A 598 9.36 -21.58 -13.11
N LEU A 599 10.03 -20.75 -13.90
CA LEU A 599 11.26 -21.09 -14.60
C LEU A 599 12.44 -20.61 -13.74
N ALA A 600 13.41 -21.50 -13.49
CA ALA A 600 14.56 -21.16 -12.68
C ALA A 600 15.81 -21.91 -13.16
N GLN A 601 16.96 -21.22 -13.20
CA GLN A 601 18.27 -21.83 -13.31
C GLN A 601 18.77 -22.14 -11.90
N THR A 602 18.67 -23.40 -11.50
CA THR A 602 19.04 -23.83 -10.15
C THR A 602 20.44 -24.44 -10.11
N PRO A 603 21.05 -24.67 -8.91
CA PRO A 603 22.31 -25.41 -8.80
C PRO A 603 22.26 -26.83 -9.37
N GLN A 604 21.08 -27.37 -9.60
CA GLN A 604 20.87 -28.70 -10.18
C GLN A 604 20.51 -28.63 -11.67
N GLY A 605 20.58 -27.47 -12.27
CA GLY A 605 20.23 -27.20 -13.67
C GLY A 605 18.87 -26.51 -13.82
N PRO A 606 18.46 -26.21 -15.07
CA PRO A 606 17.18 -25.57 -15.36
C PRO A 606 16.01 -26.42 -14.89
N GLN A 607 15.00 -25.79 -14.31
CA GLN A 607 13.77 -26.46 -13.88
C GLN A 607 12.52 -25.62 -14.14
N VAL A 608 11.39 -26.28 -14.41
CA VAL A 608 10.05 -25.70 -14.51
C VAL A 608 9.20 -26.35 -13.43
N TRP A 609 8.78 -25.52 -12.44
CA TRP A 609 7.95 -25.96 -11.34
C TRP A 609 6.51 -25.52 -11.52
N ASP A 610 5.56 -26.44 -11.40
CA ASP A 610 4.13 -26.15 -11.44
C ASP A 610 3.54 -26.08 -10.02
N TRP A 611 3.04 -24.92 -9.66
CA TRP A 611 2.49 -24.62 -8.35
C TRP A 611 1.07 -25.15 -8.13
N ILE A 612 0.30 -25.35 -9.20
CA ILE A 612 -1.06 -25.90 -9.09
C ILE A 612 -0.98 -27.39 -8.78
N SER A 613 -0.19 -28.14 -9.53
CA SER A 613 -0.01 -29.57 -9.31
C SER A 613 1.09 -29.91 -8.28
N THR A 614 1.87 -28.92 -7.82
CA THR A 614 3.00 -29.07 -6.89
C THR A 614 4.04 -30.10 -7.33
N ARG A 615 4.44 -30.04 -8.59
CA ARG A 615 5.42 -30.96 -9.22
C ARG A 615 6.13 -30.27 -10.38
N PHE A 616 7.14 -30.93 -10.94
CA PHE A 616 7.74 -30.47 -12.18
C PHE A 616 6.72 -30.50 -13.32
N ALA A 617 6.70 -29.44 -14.14
CA ALA A 617 5.85 -29.36 -15.32
C ALA A 617 6.19 -30.48 -16.31
N GLN A 618 5.24 -31.36 -16.58
CA GLN A 618 5.49 -32.59 -17.32
C GLN A 618 5.76 -32.31 -18.80
N GLY A 619 6.92 -32.75 -19.31
CA GLY A 619 7.33 -32.59 -20.69
C GLY A 619 7.85 -31.19 -21.05
N ALA A 620 7.82 -30.23 -20.12
CA ALA A 620 8.44 -28.93 -20.34
C ALA A 620 9.96 -29.05 -20.44
N THR A 621 10.53 -28.29 -21.38
CA THR A 621 11.99 -28.15 -21.53
C THR A 621 12.37 -26.69 -21.29
N LEU A 622 13.51 -26.48 -20.66
CA LEU A 622 14.05 -25.17 -20.33
C LEU A 622 15.56 -25.14 -20.56
N ALA A 623 16.01 -24.11 -21.25
CA ALA A 623 17.40 -23.71 -21.31
C ALA A 623 17.59 -22.31 -20.71
N TRP A 624 18.80 -22.04 -20.26
CA TRP A 624 19.19 -20.77 -19.69
C TRP A 624 20.59 -20.39 -20.13
N GLN A 625 20.82 -19.10 -20.40
CA GLN A 625 22.12 -18.60 -20.76
C GLN A 625 22.34 -17.20 -20.21
N MET A 626 23.52 -16.92 -19.65
CA MET A 626 23.92 -15.56 -19.29
C MET A 626 24.21 -14.77 -20.58
N ALA A 627 23.76 -13.54 -20.63
CA ALA A 627 24.06 -12.64 -21.75
C ALA A 627 25.55 -12.34 -21.84
N ASP A 628 26.06 -12.16 -23.06
CA ASP A 628 27.48 -11.92 -23.31
C ASP A 628 28.03 -10.65 -22.64
N ASP A 629 27.17 -9.67 -22.43
CA ASP A 629 27.50 -8.39 -21.76
C ASP A 629 27.49 -8.52 -20.21
N GLY A 630 27.04 -9.64 -19.67
CA GLY A 630 26.90 -9.89 -18.24
C GLY A 630 25.81 -9.05 -17.57
N ALA A 631 24.99 -8.32 -18.35
CA ALA A 631 23.95 -7.45 -17.82
C ALA A 631 22.58 -8.12 -17.70
N GLY A 632 22.50 -9.42 -17.96
CA GLY A 632 21.26 -10.17 -17.88
C GLY A 632 21.40 -11.61 -18.34
N TYR A 633 20.28 -12.27 -18.53
CA TYR A 633 20.22 -13.68 -18.95
C TYR A 633 18.95 -13.99 -19.75
N THR A 634 18.96 -15.13 -20.45
CA THR A 634 17.81 -15.62 -21.19
C THR A 634 17.25 -16.89 -20.56
N TYR A 635 15.92 -17.02 -20.57
CA TYR A 635 15.20 -18.28 -20.44
C TYR A 635 14.56 -18.63 -21.77
N GLU A 636 14.77 -19.84 -22.23
CA GLU A 636 14.12 -20.37 -23.41
C GLU A 636 13.39 -21.66 -23.07
N ALA A 637 12.10 -21.75 -23.39
CA ALA A 637 11.26 -22.87 -22.99
C ALA A 637 10.33 -23.37 -24.09
N ALA A 638 10.14 -24.69 -24.13
CA ALA A 638 9.00 -25.32 -24.78
C ALA A 638 8.06 -25.89 -23.71
N LEU A 639 6.84 -25.39 -23.72
CA LEU A 639 5.81 -25.70 -22.74
C LEU A 639 4.69 -26.50 -23.44
N PRO A 640 4.59 -27.82 -23.22
CA PRO A 640 3.52 -28.61 -23.79
C PRO A 640 2.15 -28.10 -23.35
N TRP A 641 1.19 -28.07 -24.25
CA TRP A 641 -0.18 -27.62 -23.94
C TRP A 641 -0.81 -28.39 -22.78
N THR A 642 -0.45 -29.66 -22.63
CA THR A 642 -0.86 -30.50 -21.50
C THR A 642 -0.27 -30.05 -20.15
N ALA A 643 0.87 -29.35 -20.14
CA ALA A 643 1.46 -28.77 -18.93
C ALA A 643 0.79 -27.43 -18.54
N LEU A 644 0.12 -26.82 -19.50
CA LEU A 644 -0.65 -25.57 -19.32
C LEU A 644 -2.13 -25.82 -19.01
N ASP A 645 -2.56 -27.10 -19.03
CA ASP A 645 -3.96 -27.52 -18.90
C ASP A 645 -4.87 -26.83 -19.94
N ILE A 646 -4.37 -26.75 -21.19
CA ILE A 646 -5.06 -26.18 -22.34
C ILE A 646 -5.29 -27.30 -23.36
N ASP A 647 -6.55 -27.63 -23.57
CA ASP A 647 -6.96 -28.72 -24.42
C ASP A 647 -7.08 -28.28 -25.87
N ASN A 648 -6.43 -29.03 -26.78
CA ASN A 648 -6.60 -28.94 -28.23
C ASN A 648 -6.57 -27.50 -28.80
N PRO A 649 -5.47 -26.74 -28.61
CA PRO A 649 -5.36 -25.35 -29.08
C PRO A 649 -5.50 -25.30 -30.63
N GLN A 650 -6.24 -24.32 -31.09
CA GLN A 650 -6.49 -24.08 -32.52
C GLN A 650 -6.27 -22.60 -32.82
N PRO A 651 -6.04 -22.21 -34.11
CA PRO A 651 -6.11 -20.80 -34.45
C PRO A 651 -7.44 -20.18 -33.98
N GLY A 652 -7.41 -19.06 -33.30
CA GLY A 652 -8.54 -18.43 -32.64
C GLY A 652 -8.74 -18.84 -31.19
N THR A 653 -7.98 -19.82 -30.66
CA THR A 653 -7.99 -20.13 -29.21
C THR A 653 -7.45 -18.94 -28.43
N ARG A 654 -8.18 -18.55 -27.38
CA ARG A 654 -7.79 -17.49 -26.46
C ARG A 654 -7.25 -18.07 -25.19
N ILE A 655 -6.15 -17.50 -24.72
CA ILE A 655 -5.51 -17.84 -23.46
C ILE A 655 -5.21 -16.57 -22.66
N GLY A 656 -5.37 -16.63 -21.36
CA GLY A 656 -4.81 -15.60 -20.48
C GLY A 656 -3.34 -15.91 -20.21
N PHE A 657 -2.50 -14.91 -20.23
CA PHE A 657 -1.06 -15.03 -19.98
C PHE A 657 -0.52 -13.88 -19.16
N GLU A 658 0.40 -14.20 -18.25
CA GLU A 658 1.24 -13.24 -17.58
C GLU A 658 2.63 -13.81 -17.37
N ALA A 659 3.65 -12.97 -17.48
CA ALA A 659 5.01 -13.31 -17.14
C ALA A 659 5.59 -12.28 -16.18
N GLY A 660 6.15 -12.76 -15.06
CA GLY A 660 6.71 -11.90 -14.05
C GLY A 660 8.08 -12.34 -13.57
N ARG A 661 9.02 -11.40 -13.49
CA ARG A 661 10.33 -11.63 -12.89
C ARG A 661 10.22 -11.52 -11.38
N GLY A 662 10.63 -12.58 -10.67
CA GLY A 662 10.80 -12.59 -9.22
C GLY A 662 12.29 -12.50 -8.86
N VAL A 663 12.63 -11.63 -7.91
CA VAL A 663 13.99 -11.46 -7.37
C VAL A 663 13.96 -11.68 -5.87
N GLY A 664 14.74 -12.65 -5.38
CA GLY A 664 14.92 -12.91 -3.97
C GLY A 664 13.62 -13.18 -3.17
N GLY A 665 12.55 -13.63 -3.86
CA GLY A 665 11.26 -13.94 -3.25
C GLY A 665 10.35 -12.73 -2.96
N ASN A 666 10.79 -11.51 -3.17
CA ASN A 666 10.09 -10.30 -2.70
C ASN A 666 9.92 -9.21 -3.72
N SER A 667 10.82 -9.10 -4.67
CA SER A 667 10.64 -8.19 -5.77
C SER A 667 9.92 -8.93 -6.89
N PHE A 668 8.86 -8.33 -7.42
CA PHE A 668 8.09 -8.93 -8.49
C PHE A 668 7.69 -7.86 -9.50
N MET A 669 8.10 -8.05 -10.73
CA MET A 669 7.80 -7.19 -11.86
C MET A 669 7.19 -8.02 -12.98
N ASP A 670 6.00 -7.68 -13.46
CA ASP A 670 5.29 -8.42 -14.50
C ASP A 670 4.89 -7.55 -15.70
N LEU A 671 4.20 -8.14 -16.67
CA LEU A 671 3.80 -7.46 -17.89
C LEU A 671 2.67 -6.46 -17.67
N THR A 672 1.74 -6.73 -16.75
CA THR A 672 0.53 -5.92 -16.55
C THR A 672 0.63 -4.92 -15.41
N GLY A 673 1.52 -5.12 -14.44
CA GLY A 673 1.52 -4.39 -13.17
C GLY A 673 0.30 -4.72 -12.30
N ARG A 674 -0.26 -5.93 -12.43
CA ARG A 674 -1.46 -6.37 -11.72
C ARG A 674 -1.21 -7.71 -11.03
N ASP A 675 -2.00 -8.06 -10.01
CA ASP A 675 -1.86 -9.34 -9.31
C ASP A 675 -2.11 -10.51 -10.29
N PRO A 676 -1.08 -11.30 -10.64
CA PRO A 676 -1.20 -12.36 -11.62
C PRO A 676 -1.90 -13.61 -11.08
N ASP A 677 -2.13 -13.72 -9.77
CA ASP A 677 -2.92 -14.80 -9.18
C ASP A 677 -4.44 -14.64 -9.47
N ILE A 678 -4.81 -13.48 -10.01
CA ILE A 678 -6.18 -13.21 -10.47
C ILE A 678 -6.25 -13.45 -11.97
N ALA A 679 -6.91 -14.52 -12.37
CA ALA A 679 -7.05 -14.90 -13.77
C ALA A 679 -7.58 -13.79 -14.71
N ALA A 680 -8.40 -12.90 -14.18
CA ALA A 680 -8.96 -11.78 -14.92
C ALA A 680 -7.93 -10.65 -15.21
N ASN A 681 -6.81 -10.64 -14.53
CA ASN A 681 -5.74 -9.65 -14.70
C ASN A 681 -4.76 -10.06 -15.82
N LEU A 682 -4.80 -11.30 -16.27
CA LEU A 682 -3.89 -11.81 -17.30
C LEU A 682 -4.17 -11.18 -18.66
N LEU A 683 -3.12 -10.89 -19.41
CA LEU A 683 -3.21 -10.46 -20.79
C LEU A 683 -3.96 -11.51 -21.62
N GLN A 684 -4.89 -11.05 -22.43
CA GLN A 684 -5.61 -11.95 -23.34
C GLN A 684 -4.83 -12.10 -24.64
N LEU A 685 -4.38 -13.31 -24.93
CA LEU A 685 -3.62 -13.66 -26.12
C LEU A 685 -4.47 -14.55 -27.02
N THR A 686 -4.37 -14.37 -28.34
CA THR A 686 -5.06 -15.20 -29.33
C THR A 686 -4.04 -15.95 -30.16
N LEU A 687 -4.18 -17.27 -30.26
CA LEU A 687 -3.36 -18.10 -31.12
C LEU A 687 -3.78 -17.87 -32.59
N THR A 688 -2.85 -17.57 -33.48
CA THR A 688 -3.14 -17.29 -34.88
C THR A 688 -2.46 -18.26 -35.84
N ALA A 689 -3.06 -18.47 -36.97
CA ALA A 689 -2.44 -19.12 -38.14
C ALA A 689 -1.70 -18.06 -39.00
N PRO A 690 -0.74 -18.46 -39.84
CA PRO A 690 -0.09 -17.55 -40.78
C PRO A 690 -1.12 -16.81 -41.64
N GLY A 691 -1.06 -15.48 -41.69
CA GLY A 691 -1.98 -14.65 -42.47
C GLY A 691 -3.34 -14.38 -41.82
N MET A 692 -3.51 -14.73 -40.56
CA MET A 692 -4.69 -14.40 -39.78
C MET A 692 -4.45 -13.08 -39.01
N ASP A 693 -4.83 -11.98 -39.61
CA ASP A 693 -4.86 -10.67 -38.94
C ASP A 693 -6.26 -10.45 -38.37
N GLU A 694 -6.40 -10.50 -37.06
CA GLU A 694 -7.65 -10.10 -36.42
C GLU A 694 -7.67 -8.57 -36.34
N ALA A 695 -8.60 -7.93 -37.02
CA ALA A 695 -8.82 -6.50 -36.84
C ALA A 695 -9.30 -6.27 -35.40
N LEU A 696 -8.48 -5.61 -34.58
CA LEU A 696 -8.84 -5.19 -33.25
C LEU A 696 -9.97 -4.16 -33.36
N GLY A 697 -11.18 -4.56 -33.03
CA GLY A 697 -12.33 -3.67 -32.98
C GLY A 697 -12.20 -2.67 -31.82
N GLU A 698 -12.85 -1.51 -31.92
CA GLU A 698 -12.98 -0.60 -30.81
C GLU A 698 -13.66 -1.31 -29.63
N SER A 699 -13.16 -1.06 -28.42
CA SER A 699 -13.75 -1.64 -27.21
C SER A 699 -15.20 -1.14 -27.06
N PRO A 700 -16.15 -2.03 -26.78
CA PRO A 700 -17.55 -1.62 -26.65
C PRO A 700 -17.75 -0.78 -25.38
N GLU A 701 -18.65 0.21 -25.45
CA GLU A 701 -19.11 0.93 -24.27
C GLU A 701 -20.09 0.06 -23.47
N VAL A 702 -19.91 0.02 -22.17
CA VAL A 702 -20.73 -0.76 -21.24
C VAL A 702 -21.53 0.20 -20.35
N ALA A 703 -22.82 -0.03 -20.25
CA ALA A 703 -23.70 0.75 -19.39
C ALA A 703 -24.11 -0.07 -18.16
N LEU A 704 -23.83 0.46 -16.98
CA LEU A 704 -24.37 -0.02 -15.72
C LEU A 704 -25.51 0.90 -15.29
N GLU A 705 -26.72 0.40 -15.25
CA GLU A 705 -27.86 1.10 -14.73
C GLU A 705 -27.97 0.85 -13.22
N VAL A 706 -27.98 1.91 -12.43
CA VAL A 706 -28.19 1.87 -10.97
C VAL A 706 -29.44 2.67 -10.62
N ARG A 707 -30.28 2.14 -9.77
CA ARG A 707 -31.52 2.78 -9.32
C ARG A 707 -31.65 2.64 -7.80
N VAL A 708 -31.81 3.77 -7.12
CA VAL A 708 -32.03 3.85 -5.68
C VAL A 708 -33.53 4.08 -5.44
N ASP A 709 -34.18 3.17 -4.72
CA ASP A 709 -35.62 3.20 -4.46
C ASP A 709 -36.46 3.38 -5.75
N ARG A 710 -37.19 4.47 -5.80
CA ARG A 710 -38.06 4.86 -6.93
C ARG A 710 -37.47 5.98 -7.78
N GLU A 711 -36.25 6.41 -7.45
CA GLU A 711 -35.57 7.46 -8.22
C GLU A 711 -35.31 7.03 -9.66
N GLU A 712 -35.02 8.00 -10.52
CA GLU A 712 -34.63 7.73 -11.90
C GLU A 712 -33.35 6.89 -11.95
N ALA A 713 -33.21 6.11 -13.00
CA ALA A 713 -32.03 5.31 -13.21
C ALA A 713 -30.83 6.19 -13.51
N PHE A 714 -29.74 5.92 -12.85
CA PHE A 714 -28.42 6.52 -13.13
C PHE A 714 -27.62 5.56 -14.02
N ILE A 715 -27.02 6.09 -15.05
CA ILE A 715 -26.26 5.30 -16.03
C ILE A 715 -24.79 5.67 -15.87
N LEU A 716 -23.98 4.71 -15.47
CA LEU A 716 -22.53 4.80 -15.48
C LEU A 716 -22.03 4.28 -16.84
N GLN A 717 -21.57 5.20 -17.68
CA GLN A 717 -20.91 4.86 -18.94
C GLN A 717 -19.42 5.07 -18.79
N GLN A 718 -18.66 4.13 -19.33
CA GLN A 718 -17.20 4.27 -19.44
C GLN A 718 -16.75 3.58 -20.72
N SER A 719 -15.79 4.17 -21.43
CA SER A 719 -15.07 3.48 -22.47
C SER A 719 -14.19 2.39 -21.86
N VAL A 720 -14.24 1.21 -22.40
CA VAL A 720 -13.46 0.07 -21.92
C VAL A 720 -12.04 0.21 -22.44
N SER A 721 -11.11 0.58 -21.56
CA SER A 721 -9.68 0.53 -21.85
C SER A 721 -9.13 -0.89 -21.64
N PRO A 722 -8.10 -1.33 -22.36
CA PRO A 722 -7.36 -2.58 -22.06
C PRO A 722 -6.89 -2.70 -20.61
N ASP A 723 -6.72 -1.57 -19.93
CA ASP A 723 -6.32 -1.46 -18.53
C ASP A 723 -7.47 -1.59 -17.53
N SER A 724 -8.64 -2.11 -17.92
CA SER A 724 -9.93 -1.90 -17.25
C SER A 724 -10.28 -2.85 -16.11
N ASP A 725 -9.36 -3.69 -15.61
CA ASP A 725 -9.64 -4.49 -14.41
C ASP A 725 -9.40 -3.75 -13.08
N TYR A 726 -9.36 -2.44 -13.14
CA TYR A 726 -9.16 -1.58 -11.99
C TYR A 726 -10.50 -1.15 -11.41
N PHE A 727 -10.75 -1.46 -10.13
CA PHE A 727 -11.93 -0.99 -9.42
C PHE A 727 -11.82 0.50 -9.13
N TRP A 728 -12.90 1.23 -9.41
CA TRP A 728 -12.98 2.64 -9.15
C TRP A 728 -14.33 3.01 -8.52
N LEU A 729 -14.31 4.04 -7.70
CA LEU A 729 -15.51 4.54 -7.03
C LEU A 729 -16.11 5.68 -7.86
N ASP A 730 -17.12 5.38 -8.64
CA ASP A 730 -17.84 6.36 -9.43
C ASP A 730 -19.11 6.83 -8.72
N ARG A 731 -19.35 8.13 -8.79
CA ARG A 731 -20.56 8.71 -8.25
C ARG A 731 -21.76 8.34 -9.12
N VAL A 732 -22.73 7.65 -8.52
CA VAL A 732 -23.97 7.24 -9.19
C VAL A 732 -24.97 8.39 -9.26
N THR A 733 -25.15 9.12 -8.16
CA THR A 733 -26.15 10.19 -8.08
C THR A 733 -25.55 11.55 -8.38
N THR A 734 -26.12 12.30 -9.30
CA THR A 734 -25.67 13.67 -9.62
C THR A 734 -26.06 14.67 -8.53
N GLN A 735 -27.14 14.39 -7.81
CA GLN A 735 -27.64 15.17 -6.67
C GLN A 735 -27.75 14.28 -5.44
N PRO A 736 -27.72 14.85 -4.24
CA PRO A 736 -28.01 14.10 -3.03
C PRO A 736 -29.42 13.48 -3.07
N ILE A 737 -29.54 12.30 -2.51
CA ILE A 737 -30.82 11.61 -2.32
C ILE A 737 -31.12 11.60 -0.83
N ARG A 738 -32.30 12.06 -0.46
CA ARG A 738 -32.80 11.94 0.91
C ARG A 738 -33.26 10.50 1.16
N LEU A 739 -32.62 9.83 2.10
CA LEU A 739 -33.03 8.52 2.62
C LEU A 739 -33.49 8.70 4.07
N GLU A 740 -34.75 8.35 4.33
CA GLU A 740 -35.34 8.41 5.67
C GLU A 740 -35.08 7.09 6.41
N ALA A 741 -35.42 7.00 7.69
CA ALA A 741 -35.40 5.72 8.39
C ALA A 741 -36.39 4.71 7.77
N GLY A 742 -35.95 3.45 7.65
CA GLY A 742 -36.77 2.38 7.08
C GLY A 742 -36.07 1.60 5.98
N GLU A 743 -36.84 0.79 5.26
CA GLU A 743 -36.36 -0.08 4.20
C GLU A 743 -36.10 0.70 2.89
N HIS A 744 -34.93 0.49 2.32
CA HIS A 744 -34.49 1.06 1.05
C HIS A 744 -33.98 -0.03 0.10
N THR A 745 -33.90 0.30 -1.20
CA THR A 745 -33.48 -0.65 -2.22
C THR A 745 -32.50 0.00 -3.20
N ILE A 746 -31.41 -0.68 -3.51
CA ILE A 746 -30.55 -0.41 -4.65
C ILE A 746 -30.71 -1.53 -5.67
N ARG A 747 -31.10 -1.18 -6.90
CA ARG A 747 -31.11 -2.09 -8.04
C ARG A 747 -30.01 -1.71 -8.99
N TYR A 748 -29.32 -2.70 -9.51
CA TYR A 748 -28.28 -2.49 -10.49
C TYR A 748 -28.33 -3.58 -11.56
N GLU A 749 -28.18 -3.14 -12.81
CA GLU A 749 -28.38 -3.94 -13.99
C GLU A 749 -27.33 -3.59 -15.05
N TYR A 750 -26.78 -4.61 -15.69
CA TYR A 750 -26.00 -4.42 -16.89
C TYR A 750 -26.94 -4.21 -18.07
N ALA A 751 -26.98 -2.96 -18.58
CA ALA A 751 -27.99 -2.53 -19.55
C ALA A 751 -27.60 -2.74 -21.00
N GLY A 752 -26.46 -3.41 -21.29
CA GLY A 752 -26.04 -3.77 -22.63
C GLY A 752 -24.92 -2.90 -23.21
N THR A 753 -24.47 -3.23 -24.39
CA THR A 753 -23.41 -2.55 -25.14
C THR A 753 -23.98 -1.94 -26.42
N GLU A 754 -23.61 -0.72 -26.77
CA GLU A 754 -23.80 -0.23 -28.12
C GLU A 754 -22.69 -0.79 -29.02
N GLY A 755 -23.06 -1.71 -29.95
CA GLY A 755 -22.27 -2.07 -31.13
C GLY A 755 -21.33 -3.27 -31.05
N GLY A 756 -21.37 -4.14 -30.03
CA GLY A 756 -20.44 -5.27 -29.94
C GLY A 756 -21.08 -6.66 -29.84
N SER A 757 -20.44 -7.67 -30.44
CA SER A 757 -20.89 -9.08 -30.45
C SER A 757 -20.48 -9.86 -29.16
N ASN A 758 -19.78 -9.22 -28.17
CA ASN A 758 -19.40 -9.87 -26.92
C ASN A 758 -19.39 -8.84 -25.79
N PRO A 759 -20.43 -8.82 -24.96
CA PRO A 759 -20.74 -7.70 -24.08
C PRO A 759 -19.89 -7.56 -22.81
N GLY A 760 -18.94 -8.44 -22.54
CA GLY A 760 -18.12 -8.39 -21.33
C GLY A 760 -18.88 -8.66 -20.03
N ILE A 761 -18.22 -8.43 -18.91
CA ILE A 761 -18.77 -8.61 -17.58
C ILE A 761 -18.56 -7.32 -16.78
N SER A 762 -19.65 -6.76 -16.26
CA SER A 762 -19.56 -5.69 -15.25
C SER A 762 -19.31 -6.29 -13.89
N LYS A 763 -18.26 -5.86 -13.20
CA LYS A 763 -17.92 -6.28 -11.84
C LYS A 763 -18.27 -5.15 -10.88
N ILE A 764 -18.97 -5.47 -9.79
CA ILE A 764 -19.40 -4.53 -8.77
C ILE A 764 -19.00 -5.11 -7.41
N ASP A 765 -18.26 -4.32 -6.65
CA ASP A 765 -17.80 -4.65 -5.32
C ASP A 765 -18.82 -4.23 -4.26
N ALA A 766 -19.11 -2.94 -4.20
CA ALA A 766 -20.00 -2.39 -3.18
C ALA A 766 -20.64 -1.07 -3.62
N PHE A 767 -21.67 -0.66 -2.89
CA PHE A 767 -22.19 0.70 -2.91
C PHE A 767 -21.76 1.44 -1.64
N TYR A 768 -21.37 2.69 -1.82
CA TYR A 768 -20.91 3.56 -0.75
C TYR A 768 -21.86 4.77 -0.67
N LEU A 769 -22.61 4.85 0.41
CA LEU A 769 -23.52 5.95 0.69
C LEU A 769 -22.78 6.95 1.57
N GLN A 770 -22.36 8.04 0.96
CA GLN A 770 -21.62 9.12 1.60
C GLN A 770 -22.60 10.20 2.09
N PRO A 771 -22.72 10.47 3.41
CA PRO A 771 -23.48 11.60 3.90
C PRO A 771 -22.97 12.91 3.28
N VAL A 772 -23.87 13.79 2.88
CA VAL A 772 -23.52 15.13 2.37
C VAL A 772 -22.79 15.92 3.44
N ILE A 773 -23.31 15.88 4.67
CA ILE A 773 -22.66 16.48 5.83
C ILE A 773 -22.17 15.36 6.74
N GLY A 774 -20.86 15.20 6.83
CA GLY A 774 -20.23 14.42 7.88
C GLY A 774 -20.13 15.24 9.15
N ARG A 775 -20.43 14.60 10.28
CA ARG A 775 -20.38 15.24 11.59
C ARG A 775 -19.79 14.31 12.62
N ARG A 776 -18.86 14.82 13.40
CA ARG A 776 -18.36 14.16 14.60
C ARG A 776 -18.36 15.14 15.75
N VAL A 777 -19.06 14.81 16.82
CA VAL A 777 -19.07 15.59 18.05
C VAL A 777 -18.20 14.89 19.07
N VAL A 778 -17.28 15.63 19.63
CA VAL A 778 -16.37 15.16 20.67
C VAL A 778 -16.52 16.00 21.94
N ALA A 779 -16.43 15.37 23.10
CA ALA A 779 -16.40 16.02 24.40
C ALA A 779 -14.99 15.97 24.96
N LEU A 780 -14.47 17.10 25.42
CA LEU A 780 -13.22 17.18 26.17
C LEU A 780 -13.46 16.85 27.67
N PRO A 781 -12.40 16.56 28.45
CA PRO A 781 -12.53 16.21 29.87
C PRO A 781 -13.19 17.29 30.76
N ASP A 782 -13.11 18.55 30.36
CA ASP A 782 -13.76 19.69 31.03
C ASP A 782 -15.25 19.83 30.72
N GLY A 783 -15.77 18.96 29.84
CA GLY A 783 -17.16 18.95 29.38
C GLY A 783 -17.41 19.86 28.18
N GLN A 784 -16.41 20.59 27.69
CA GLN A 784 -16.57 21.39 26.47
C GLN A 784 -16.72 20.44 25.26
N GLN A 785 -17.69 20.73 24.41
CA GLN A 785 -17.93 19.96 23.20
C GLN A 785 -17.42 20.70 21.98
N TYR A 786 -16.89 19.92 21.04
CA TYR A 786 -16.49 20.40 19.72
C TYR A 786 -17.16 19.57 18.65
N THR A 787 -17.51 20.24 17.56
CA THR A 787 -18.11 19.61 16.38
C THR A 787 -17.17 19.75 15.21
N LEU A 788 -16.70 18.62 14.70
CA LEU A 788 -16.02 18.52 13.42
C LEU A 788 -17.07 18.24 12.35
N THR A 789 -17.17 19.12 11.34
CA THR A 789 -18.06 18.94 10.18
C THR A 789 -17.27 18.95 8.89
N TYR A 790 -17.77 18.20 7.94
CA TYR A 790 -17.26 18.16 6.58
C TYR A 790 -18.45 18.11 5.60
N ASN A 791 -18.42 18.99 4.60
CA ASN A 791 -19.43 19.02 3.53
C ASN A 791 -18.85 18.36 2.27
N THR A 792 -19.38 17.23 1.88
CA THR A 792 -18.89 16.44 0.73
C THR A 792 -19.11 17.15 -0.61
N LEU A 793 -20.10 18.04 -0.73
CA LEU A 793 -20.38 18.75 -1.97
C LEU A 793 -19.46 19.95 -2.20
N THR A 794 -19.12 20.66 -1.13
CA THR A 794 -18.35 21.91 -1.23
C THR A 794 -16.88 21.73 -0.84
N GLY A 795 -16.54 20.65 -0.13
CA GLY A 795 -15.23 20.46 0.45
C GLY A 795 -15.01 21.26 1.75
N ASP A 796 -15.95 22.10 2.14
CA ASP A 796 -15.83 22.90 3.36
C ASP A 796 -15.75 22.04 4.60
N SER A 797 -14.86 22.40 5.49
CA SER A 797 -14.69 21.71 6.77
C SER A 797 -14.47 22.68 7.90
N GLN A 798 -15.00 22.35 9.06
CA GLN A 798 -14.94 23.19 10.25
C GLN A 798 -14.79 22.36 11.51
N LEU A 799 -13.93 22.84 12.42
CA LEU A 799 -13.94 22.45 13.83
C LEU A 799 -14.45 23.63 14.65
N SER A 800 -15.58 23.47 15.30
CA SER A 800 -16.27 24.55 16.04
C SER A 800 -16.61 24.10 17.45
N VAL A 801 -16.66 25.07 18.37
CA VAL A 801 -17.18 24.83 19.72
C VAL A 801 -18.66 24.48 19.60
N GLY A 802 -19.09 23.37 20.22
CA GLY A 802 -20.51 23.00 20.30
C GLY A 802 -21.29 24.02 21.14
N GLU A 803 -22.57 24.25 20.76
CA GLU A 803 -23.46 25.13 21.49
C GLU A 803 -23.89 24.51 22.84
#